data_5375d52024a22959c66d03ca6a80e338
#
_entry.id   5375d52024a22959c66d03ca6a80e338
#
_cell.length_a   1.000
_cell.length_b   1.000
_cell.length_c   1.000
_cell.angle_alpha   90.00
_cell.angle_beta   90.00
_cell.angle_gamma   90.00
#
_symmetry.space_group_name_H-M   'P 1'
#
loop_
_entity.id
_entity.type
_entity.pdbx_description
1 polymer ?
#
loop_
_entity_poly.entity_id
_entity_poly.type
_entity_poly.pdbx_seq_one_letter_code
_entity_poly.pdbx_strand_id
1 'polypeptide(L)'
;MYHSRLFLTNGVISVELDSLNGEVLGFIRESTMDNAAKNYFRDAAGILDGIVYVDNAAKHLNVPRFPQISEDASLTPKITLEQGEGSGKAEIFYPYLVANGEKIDISAKVRIELLPGDCRSRWYLSLDNKSGCEIQCCKFPQLNGLWLGDDWKENTLIIPRVAGLKMDDPTGTLAEPPVRMTWKWQEYLHNYFLGSQPATKDDRGLYEMKVNHTGGCSMLWMDLYSEAEGTGIYITCRDRDLRQKAISACTLGPYNPGVGLGIDHFPCLTEGAWESQECVLAFHEGDWHWAADEYRVARQENPNPVCDNEPVPEWFKKSPGLVAHYDFMYQGGKVVHTFKDIPALYEKAKSQGYKHLLIAGWNDHGFDDGFPLYRPSTELGTEEELKTAIADIKADGGHVCFYVNSRLCNVGYPQNKERTEKSCAMNRDGSLKIENYGAKGVDFATLCMSEPSWRKQLVEDITYLVKEIGIDSVYLDQLAMATSVLCYHPEHKEHAGDPAAWNQGYEKLLDELRAAVPECPILYEGCCDVFGSGVAAQLISTIRRPAVGAMAEIYKYTFPEQILTDMLNPRRYSAMRAEHTARKSTWLLYKSFVIGSYFWCYDLEEDNTFSRDRSQEERMRKTVALRQAWLDRWGHGIFRDREDLLVAGELVKKYDIENGVLIACAECPGYPREGNNVVLKWNRSKKVKITMLTAENLTPVVKKLKVKDGFVRLNLPQTELALFAVEEL
;
A
#
# COMPACT_ATOMS: atom_id res chain seq x y z
N MET A 1 -21.16 17.05 -38.43
CA MET A 1 -22.02 17.69 -37.40
C MET A 1 -21.10 18.44 -36.46
N TYR A 2 -21.43 19.70 -36.14
CA TYR A 2 -20.70 20.42 -35.12
C TYR A 2 -21.09 19.81 -33.76
N HIS A 3 -20.14 19.23 -33.03
CA HIS A 3 -20.32 18.79 -31.64
C HIS A 3 -20.62 20.02 -30.79
N SER A 4 -21.79 20.11 -30.19
CA SER A 4 -22.07 21.15 -29.21
C SER A 4 -21.50 20.67 -27.86
N ARG A 5 -20.86 21.60 -27.13
CA ARG A 5 -20.27 21.34 -25.82
C ARG A 5 -21.27 21.73 -24.77
N LEU A 6 -21.41 20.89 -23.77
CA LEU A 6 -22.21 21.13 -22.57
C LEU A 6 -21.26 21.39 -21.40
N PHE A 7 -21.59 22.42 -20.62
CA PHE A 7 -20.79 22.85 -19.48
C PHE A 7 -21.58 22.70 -18.19
N LEU A 8 -20.95 22.05 -17.23
CA LEU A 8 -21.38 21.94 -15.84
C LEU A 8 -20.37 22.67 -14.97
N THR A 9 -20.79 23.69 -14.21
CA THR A 9 -19.87 24.53 -13.41
C THR A 9 -20.41 24.83 -12.02
N ASN A 10 -19.50 25.01 -11.06
CA ASN A 10 -19.80 25.58 -9.74
C ASN A 10 -19.05 26.90 -9.46
N GLY A 11 -18.40 27.47 -10.48
CA GLY A 11 -17.61 28.68 -10.39
C GLY A 11 -16.18 28.46 -9.92
N VAL A 12 -15.81 27.26 -9.48
CA VAL A 12 -14.44 26.85 -9.10
C VAL A 12 -13.88 25.89 -10.13
N ILE A 13 -14.68 24.91 -10.51
CA ILE A 13 -14.35 23.90 -11.52
C ILE A 13 -15.50 23.77 -12.51
N SER A 14 -15.18 23.33 -13.72
CA SER A 14 -16.15 22.98 -14.76
C SER A 14 -15.82 21.63 -15.39
N VAL A 15 -16.88 20.88 -15.72
CA VAL A 15 -16.81 19.66 -16.52
C VAL A 15 -17.42 19.94 -17.87
N GLU A 16 -16.67 19.71 -18.93
CA GLU A 16 -17.10 19.86 -20.31
C GLU A 16 -17.45 18.48 -20.87
N LEU A 17 -18.65 18.35 -21.41
CA LEU A 17 -19.21 17.12 -21.98
C LEU A 17 -19.55 17.29 -23.47
N ASP A 18 -19.35 16.24 -24.24
CA ASP A 18 -19.89 16.15 -25.60
C ASP A 18 -21.39 15.91 -25.53
N SER A 19 -22.15 16.77 -26.22
CA SER A 19 -23.61 16.69 -26.24
C SER A 19 -24.16 15.45 -26.95
N LEU A 20 -23.38 14.79 -27.78
CA LEU A 20 -23.82 13.64 -28.58
C LEU A 20 -23.64 12.31 -27.85
N ASN A 21 -22.50 12.12 -27.13
CA ASN A 21 -22.14 10.84 -26.54
C ASN A 21 -21.81 10.92 -25.05
N GLY A 22 -21.78 12.12 -24.45
CA GLY A 22 -21.49 12.32 -23.02
C GLY A 22 -20.05 12.14 -22.65
N GLU A 23 -19.13 12.04 -23.61
CA GLU A 23 -17.70 12.01 -23.31
C GLU A 23 -17.26 13.26 -22.57
N VAL A 24 -16.31 13.10 -21.66
CA VAL A 24 -15.67 14.23 -20.97
C VAL A 24 -14.63 14.84 -21.90
N LEU A 25 -14.89 16.08 -22.34
CA LEU A 25 -14.01 16.84 -23.21
C LEU A 25 -13.09 17.79 -22.44
N GLY A 26 -13.41 18.06 -21.18
CA GLY A 26 -12.63 18.94 -20.34
C GLY A 26 -12.94 18.79 -18.87
N PHE A 27 -11.90 18.94 -18.06
CA PHE A 27 -11.98 19.21 -16.65
C PHE A 27 -11.19 20.50 -16.41
N ILE A 28 -11.91 21.57 -16.09
CA ILE A 28 -11.41 22.93 -16.18
C ILE A 28 -11.39 23.52 -14.79
N ARG A 29 -10.23 24.03 -14.37
CA ARG A 29 -10.14 24.96 -13.26
C ARG A 29 -10.56 26.32 -13.78
N GLU A 30 -11.55 26.94 -13.15
CA GLU A 30 -12.03 28.25 -13.54
C GLU A 30 -10.98 29.33 -13.26
N SER A 31 -11.07 30.45 -14.00
CA SER A 31 -10.21 31.59 -13.79
C SER A 31 -10.47 32.24 -12.44
N THR A 32 -9.39 32.57 -11.72
CA THR A 32 -9.42 33.44 -10.55
C THR A 32 -8.80 34.80 -10.91
N MET A 33 -8.84 35.81 -9.98
CA MET A 33 -8.18 37.10 -10.23
C MET A 33 -6.69 36.93 -10.57
N ASP A 34 -6.04 35.87 -10.07
CA ASP A 34 -4.59 35.64 -10.18
C ASP A 34 -4.22 34.57 -11.22
N ASN A 35 -5.19 33.75 -11.69
CA ASN A 35 -4.92 32.62 -12.56
C ASN A 35 -5.95 32.51 -13.71
N ALA A 36 -5.49 32.28 -14.93
CA ALA A 36 -6.34 31.98 -16.07
C ALA A 36 -6.99 30.60 -15.95
N ALA A 37 -8.16 30.43 -16.60
CA ALA A 37 -8.80 29.12 -16.70
C ALA A 37 -7.89 28.11 -17.42
N LYS A 38 -7.76 26.89 -16.87
CA LYS A 38 -6.93 25.81 -17.44
C LYS A 38 -7.75 24.54 -17.63
N ASN A 39 -7.71 23.99 -18.85
CA ASN A 39 -8.23 22.67 -19.14
C ASN A 39 -7.10 21.63 -19.09
N TYR A 40 -7.26 20.60 -18.28
CA TYR A 40 -6.25 19.54 -18.06
C TYR A 40 -6.52 18.26 -18.85
N PHE A 41 -7.65 18.20 -19.58
CA PHE A 41 -7.86 17.17 -20.59
C PHE A 41 -7.35 17.63 -21.94
N ARG A 42 -6.57 16.78 -22.57
CA ARG A 42 -6.03 17.04 -23.93
C ARG A 42 -6.62 16.11 -24.98
N ASP A 43 -7.37 15.11 -24.53
CA ASP A 43 -8.06 14.17 -25.40
C ASP A 43 -9.43 13.82 -24.83
N ALA A 44 -10.37 13.41 -25.67
CA ALA A 44 -11.68 12.99 -25.22
C ALA A 44 -11.58 11.69 -24.42
N ALA A 45 -12.17 11.69 -23.23
CA ALA A 45 -12.15 10.56 -22.34
C ALA A 45 -13.49 9.82 -22.36
N GLY A 46 -13.48 8.57 -22.78
CA GLY A 46 -14.58 7.67 -22.48
C GLY A 46 -14.70 7.48 -20.97
N ILE A 47 -15.92 7.57 -20.43
CA ILE A 47 -16.13 7.61 -18.97
C ILE A 47 -16.10 6.21 -18.37
N LEU A 48 -16.43 5.18 -19.13
CA LEU A 48 -16.60 3.80 -18.68
C LEU A 48 -15.91 2.83 -19.61
N ASP A 49 -15.10 1.97 -19.04
CA ASP A 49 -14.51 0.81 -19.69
C ASP A 49 -14.69 -0.42 -18.77
N GLY A 50 -14.49 -1.64 -19.26
CA GLY A 50 -14.62 -2.80 -18.40
C GLY A 50 -14.56 -4.14 -19.13
N ILE A 51 -14.87 -5.20 -18.39
CA ILE A 51 -14.89 -6.57 -18.88
C ILE A 51 -16.23 -7.22 -18.52
N VAL A 52 -16.88 -7.81 -19.51
CA VAL A 52 -18.04 -8.67 -19.33
C VAL A 52 -17.71 -10.07 -19.81
N TYR A 53 -18.33 -11.07 -19.22
CA TYR A 53 -18.23 -12.46 -19.67
C TYR A 53 -19.50 -12.88 -20.40
N VAL A 54 -19.33 -13.29 -21.63
CA VAL A 54 -20.38 -13.89 -22.47
C VAL A 54 -19.93 -15.29 -22.84
N ASP A 55 -20.73 -16.31 -22.53
CA ASP A 55 -20.42 -17.72 -22.83
C ASP A 55 -18.99 -18.12 -22.41
N ASN A 56 -18.58 -17.72 -21.21
CA ASN A 56 -17.22 -17.91 -20.65
C ASN A 56 -16.07 -17.19 -21.40
N ALA A 57 -16.37 -16.39 -22.41
CA ALA A 57 -15.39 -15.54 -23.09
C ALA A 57 -15.40 -14.12 -22.53
N ALA A 58 -14.22 -13.59 -22.20
CA ALA A 58 -14.08 -12.19 -21.79
C ALA A 58 -14.23 -11.27 -22.99
N LYS A 59 -15.12 -10.27 -22.89
CA LYS A 59 -15.29 -9.19 -23.86
C LYS A 59 -15.04 -7.84 -23.20
N HIS A 60 -14.38 -6.94 -23.91
CA HIS A 60 -14.25 -5.55 -23.47
C HIS A 60 -15.57 -4.81 -23.59
N LEU A 61 -15.99 -4.24 -22.47
CA LEU A 61 -17.13 -3.34 -22.37
C LEU A 61 -16.67 -1.90 -22.53
N ASN A 62 -17.33 -1.13 -23.35
CA ASN A 62 -17.08 0.31 -23.44
C ASN A 62 -18.39 1.09 -23.67
N VAL A 63 -18.37 2.35 -23.30
CA VAL A 63 -19.39 3.30 -23.71
C VAL A 63 -19.17 3.60 -25.19
N PRO A 64 -20.22 3.62 -26.00
CA PRO A 64 -20.09 3.96 -27.41
C PRO A 64 -19.47 5.35 -27.58
N ARG A 65 -18.23 5.42 -28.02
CA ARG A 65 -17.52 6.70 -28.25
C ARG A 65 -18.08 7.51 -29.42
N PHE A 66 -18.65 6.80 -30.38
CA PHE A 66 -19.28 7.45 -31.51
C PHE A 66 -20.68 6.87 -31.61
N PRO A 67 -21.75 7.64 -31.38
CA PRO A 67 -23.04 7.22 -31.81
C PRO A 67 -22.85 6.93 -33.31
N GLN A 68 -22.92 5.67 -33.71
CA GLN A 68 -23.11 5.38 -35.10
C GLN A 68 -24.33 6.24 -35.48
N ILE A 69 -24.23 7.01 -36.55
CA ILE A 69 -25.36 7.79 -37.05
C ILE A 69 -26.44 6.77 -37.35
N SER A 70 -27.21 6.46 -36.35
CA SER A 70 -28.35 5.57 -36.40
C SER A 70 -29.54 6.48 -36.52
N GLU A 71 -30.40 6.21 -37.49
CA GLU A 71 -31.73 6.85 -37.59
C GLU A 71 -32.60 6.52 -36.35
N ASP A 72 -32.15 5.56 -35.51
CA ASP A 72 -32.78 5.17 -34.25
C ASP A 72 -32.32 6.06 -33.09
N ALA A 73 -33.09 7.11 -32.80
CA ALA A 73 -32.88 8.03 -31.69
C ALA A 73 -32.88 7.34 -30.32
N SER A 74 -33.32 6.06 -30.19
CA SER A 74 -33.29 5.28 -28.95
C SER A 74 -31.90 4.87 -28.56
N LEU A 75 -30.95 4.90 -29.50
CA LEU A 75 -29.55 4.49 -29.30
C LEU A 75 -28.65 5.66 -28.86
N THR A 76 -29.14 6.89 -28.89
CA THR A 76 -28.40 8.08 -28.45
C THR A 76 -28.48 8.20 -26.92
N PRO A 77 -27.37 8.46 -26.19
CA PRO A 77 -27.45 8.72 -24.77
C PRO A 77 -28.30 9.95 -24.48
N LYS A 78 -29.01 9.91 -23.36
CA LYS A 78 -29.80 11.07 -22.89
C LYS A 78 -28.96 11.81 -21.85
N ILE A 79 -28.72 13.10 -22.12
CA ILE A 79 -27.95 13.96 -21.22
C ILE A 79 -28.90 15.03 -20.66
N THR A 80 -28.91 15.12 -19.33
CA THR A 80 -29.68 16.14 -18.60
C THR A 80 -28.73 16.95 -17.75
N LEU A 81 -28.81 18.26 -17.81
CA LEU A 81 -28.04 19.19 -16.99
C LEU A 81 -28.97 20.00 -16.11
N GLU A 82 -28.64 20.10 -14.85
CA GLU A 82 -29.23 20.97 -13.84
C GLU A 82 -28.14 21.92 -13.36
N GLN A 83 -28.30 23.24 -13.68
CA GLN A 83 -27.34 24.26 -13.26
C GLN A 83 -28.01 25.19 -12.25
N GLY A 84 -27.46 25.19 -11.00
CA GLY A 84 -27.87 26.10 -9.94
C GLY A 84 -26.90 27.28 -9.77
N GLU A 85 -27.16 28.14 -8.79
CA GLU A 85 -26.22 29.20 -8.41
C GLU A 85 -25.03 28.56 -7.66
N GLY A 86 -23.87 28.48 -8.34
CA GLY A 86 -22.66 27.88 -7.83
C GLY A 86 -22.71 26.35 -7.67
N SER A 87 -23.64 25.64 -8.26
CA SER A 87 -23.73 24.19 -8.24
C SER A 87 -24.18 23.63 -9.57
N GLY A 88 -23.83 22.38 -9.85
CA GLY A 88 -24.23 21.72 -11.08
C GLY A 88 -24.42 20.22 -10.92
N LYS A 89 -25.36 19.64 -11.70
CA LYS A 89 -25.58 18.21 -11.79
C LYS A 89 -25.76 17.81 -13.24
N ALA A 90 -25.05 16.76 -13.65
CA ALA A 90 -25.27 16.11 -14.96
C ALA A 90 -25.71 14.67 -14.76
N GLU A 91 -26.66 14.21 -15.54
CA GLU A 91 -27.02 12.81 -15.68
C GLU A 91 -26.91 12.40 -17.15
N ILE A 92 -26.13 11.33 -17.40
CA ILE A 92 -25.92 10.77 -18.74
C ILE A 92 -26.43 9.34 -18.70
N PHE A 93 -27.45 9.05 -19.49
CA PHE A 93 -28.06 7.73 -19.57
C PHE A 93 -27.75 7.06 -20.91
N TYR A 94 -27.06 5.92 -20.84
CA TYR A 94 -26.74 5.03 -21.94
C TYR A 94 -27.73 3.87 -21.94
N PRO A 95 -28.63 3.76 -22.96
CA PRO A 95 -29.64 2.70 -22.95
C PRO A 95 -29.08 1.30 -23.21
N TYR A 96 -27.88 1.20 -23.71
CA TYR A 96 -27.10 -0.03 -23.88
C TYR A 96 -25.61 0.26 -23.87
N LEU A 97 -24.80 -0.79 -23.67
CA LEU A 97 -23.36 -0.72 -23.82
C LEU A 97 -22.90 -1.57 -25.01
N VAL A 98 -21.62 -1.45 -25.36
CA VAL A 98 -21.01 -2.18 -26.46
C VAL A 98 -19.89 -3.06 -25.92
N ALA A 99 -19.85 -4.31 -26.32
CA ALA A 99 -18.76 -5.23 -25.99
C ALA A 99 -18.16 -5.80 -27.30
N ASN A 100 -16.89 -5.49 -27.55
CA ASN A 100 -16.16 -5.85 -28.78
C ASN A 100 -16.92 -5.50 -30.09
N GLY A 101 -17.58 -4.33 -30.10
CA GLY A 101 -18.35 -3.86 -31.25
C GLY A 101 -19.79 -4.39 -31.32
N GLU A 102 -20.21 -5.25 -30.42
CA GLU A 102 -21.56 -5.76 -30.34
C GLU A 102 -22.35 -5.04 -29.25
N LYS A 103 -23.61 -4.67 -29.59
CA LYS A 103 -24.53 -4.12 -28.61
C LYS A 103 -24.96 -5.17 -27.61
N ILE A 104 -24.93 -4.83 -26.32
CA ILE A 104 -25.40 -5.69 -25.23
C ILE A 104 -26.45 -4.97 -24.38
N ASP A 105 -27.40 -5.73 -23.82
CA ASP A 105 -28.52 -5.21 -23.02
C ASP A 105 -28.06 -4.93 -21.56
N ILE A 106 -27.18 -3.94 -21.44
CA ILE A 106 -26.73 -3.36 -20.18
C ILE A 106 -26.93 -1.87 -20.31
N SER A 107 -27.81 -1.27 -19.51
CA SER A 107 -27.90 0.17 -19.44
C SER A 107 -27.00 0.75 -18.37
N ALA A 108 -26.48 1.97 -18.62
CA ALA A 108 -25.63 2.67 -17.67
C ALA A 108 -26.13 4.10 -17.46
N LYS A 109 -26.08 4.58 -16.22
CA LYS A 109 -26.34 5.98 -15.89
C LYS A 109 -25.14 6.54 -15.12
N VAL A 110 -24.53 7.58 -15.67
CA VAL A 110 -23.48 8.36 -15.01
C VAL A 110 -24.10 9.62 -14.42
N ARG A 111 -23.78 9.92 -13.16
CA ARG A 111 -24.15 11.14 -12.47
C ARG A 111 -22.89 11.88 -12.04
N ILE A 112 -22.82 13.17 -12.35
CA ILE A 112 -21.73 14.08 -11.98
C ILE A 112 -22.33 15.22 -11.18
N GLU A 113 -21.77 15.52 -10.01
CA GLU A 113 -22.23 16.57 -9.11
C GLU A 113 -21.10 17.52 -8.74
N LEU A 114 -21.36 18.82 -8.85
CA LEU A 114 -20.49 19.91 -8.42
C LEU A 114 -21.20 20.69 -7.32
N LEU A 115 -20.59 20.77 -6.13
CA LEU A 115 -21.14 21.51 -5.00
C LEU A 115 -20.58 22.94 -4.94
N PRO A 116 -21.30 23.88 -4.32
CA PRO A 116 -20.89 25.27 -4.25
C PRO A 116 -19.52 25.45 -3.59
N GLY A 117 -18.60 26.14 -4.29
CA GLY A 117 -17.27 26.49 -3.78
C GLY A 117 -16.33 25.30 -3.60
N ASP A 118 -16.69 24.10 -4.04
CA ASP A 118 -15.91 22.88 -3.89
C ASP A 118 -14.97 22.66 -5.09
N CYS A 119 -13.72 22.33 -4.85
CA CYS A 119 -12.76 21.93 -5.88
C CYS A 119 -12.93 20.47 -6.31
N ARG A 120 -13.88 19.73 -5.72
CA ARG A 120 -14.19 18.32 -5.99
C ARG A 120 -15.41 18.18 -6.86
N SER A 121 -15.33 17.26 -7.83
CA SER A 121 -16.48 16.70 -8.54
C SER A 121 -16.75 15.28 -8.04
N ARG A 122 -18.04 14.93 -7.89
CA ARG A 122 -18.48 13.63 -7.42
C ARG A 122 -19.12 12.87 -8.57
N TRP A 123 -18.70 11.63 -8.74
CA TRP A 123 -19.05 10.79 -9.88
C TRP A 123 -19.66 9.49 -9.39
N TYR A 124 -20.77 9.09 -10.00
CA TYR A 124 -21.50 7.86 -9.67
C TYR A 124 -21.88 7.14 -10.96
N LEU A 125 -21.78 5.81 -10.92
CA LEU A 125 -22.20 4.92 -11.99
C LEU A 125 -23.28 3.98 -11.49
N SER A 126 -24.43 3.93 -12.18
CA SER A 126 -25.45 2.89 -11.98
C SER A 126 -25.52 2.03 -13.22
N LEU A 127 -25.56 0.71 -13.06
CA LEU A 127 -25.73 -0.27 -14.13
C LEU A 127 -27.02 -1.06 -13.90
N ASP A 128 -27.72 -1.42 -14.99
CA ASP A 128 -28.83 -2.38 -15.00
C ASP A 128 -28.53 -3.43 -16.08
N ASN A 129 -28.20 -4.65 -15.63
CA ASN A 129 -27.78 -5.74 -16.47
C ASN A 129 -28.94 -6.69 -16.78
N LYS A 130 -29.33 -6.75 -18.06
CA LYS A 130 -30.36 -7.66 -18.61
C LYS A 130 -29.80 -8.53 -19.73
N SER A 131 -28.48 -8.54 -19.90
CA SER A 131 -27.83 -9.19 -21.04
C SER A 131 -27.69 -10.70 -20.92
N GLY A 132 -27.88 -11.27 -19.74
CA GLY A 132 -27.50 -12.65 -19.46
C GLY A 132 -25.98 -12.87 -19.33
N CYS A 133 -25.18 -11.81 -19.45
CA CYS A 133 -23.74 -11.82 -19.29
C CYS A 133 -23.36 -11.35 -17.88
N GLU A 134 -22.22 -11.75 -17.36
CA GLU A 134 -21.74 -11.20 -16.11
C GLU A 134 -20.84 -10.00 -16.34
N ILE A 135 -21.11 -8.88 -15.63
CA ILE A 135 -20.18 -7.77 -15.52
C ILE A 135 -19.19 -8.10 -14.40
N GLN A 136 -18.00 -8.58 -14.75
CA GLN A 136 -16.99 -8.89 -13.75
C GLN A 136 -16.27 -7.63 -13.25
N CYS A 137 -15.89 -6.75 -14.18
CA CYS A 137 -15.14 -5.53 -13.88
C CYS A 137 -15.68 -4.37 -14.70
N CYS A 138 -15.79 -3.21 -14.08
CA CYS A 138 -15.99 -1.95 -14.79
C CYS A 138 -15.02 -0.90 -14.26
N LYS A 139 -14.36 -0.20 -15.16
CA LYS A 139 -13.46 0.90 -14.86
C LYS A 139 -14.22 2.22 -14.94
N PHE A 140 -14.36 2.89 -13.80
CA PHE A 140 -15.14 4.13 -13.70
C PHE A 140 -14.64 5.00 -12.52
N PRO A 141 -14.45 6.32 -12.73
CA PRO A 141 -14.30 6.92 -14.04
C PRO A 141 -13.00 6.49 -14.71
N GLN A 142 -12.95 6.48 -16.03
CA GLN A 142 -11.73 6.31 -16.82
C GLN A 142 -11.44 7.63 -17.53
N LEU A 143 -10.36 8.27 -17.16
CA LEU A 143 -9.98 9.59 -17.64
C LEU A 143 -8.65 9.49 -18.39
N ASN A 144 -8.65 9.78 -19.68
CA ASN A 144 -7.46 9.70 -20.53
C ASN A 144 -6.94 11.07 -20.93
N GLY A 145 -5.67 11.14 -21.34
CA GLY A 145 -5.06 12.35 -21.86
C GLY A 145 -4.90 13.46 -20.84
N LEU A 146 -4.73 13.12 -19.56
CA LEU A 146 -4.46 14.08 -18.49
C LEU A 146 -3.01 14.56 -18.56
N TRP A 147 -2.80 15.85 -18.55
CA TRP A 147 -1.50 16.44 -18.27
C TRP A 147 -1.61 17.87 -17.75
N LEU A 148 -0.60 18.27 -17.00
CA LEU A 148 -0.46 19.58 -16.37
C LEU A 148 0.72 20.34 -17.00
N GLY A 149 0.54 21.65 -17.16
CA GLY A 149 1.58 22.51 -17.72
C GLY A 149 1.80 22.38 -19.22
N ASP A 150 2.95 22.85 -19.66
CA ASP A 150 3.32 22.89 -21.08
C ASP A 150 4.01 21.59 -21.54
N ASP A 151 4.74 20.91 -20.65
CA ASP A 151 5.40 19.64 -20.94
C ASP A 151 4.87 18.52 -20.02
N TRP A 152 4.25 17.49 -20.61
CA TRP A 152 3.72 16.33 -19.86
C TRP A 152 4.82 15.50 -19.17
N LYS A 153 6.08 15.62 -19.59
CA LYS A 153 7.23 14.94 -18.98
C LYS A 153 7.61 15.53 -17.63
N GLU A 154 7.22 16.77 -17.37
CA GLU A 154 7.41 17.42 -16.07
C GLU A 154 6.32 17.04 -15.04
N ASN A 155 5.40 16.17 -15.43
CA ASN A 155 4.39 15.66 -14.50
C ASN A 155 4.94 14.53 -13.64
N THR A 156 4.40 14.42 -12.45
CA THR A 156 4.67 13.35 -11.49
C THR A 156 3.36 12.67 -11.13
N LEU A 157 3.34 11.34 -11.19
CA LEU A 157 2.22 10.52 -10.79
C LEU A 157 2.54 9.80 -9.47
N ILE A 158 1.66 9.93 -8.51
CA ILE A 158 1.66 9.16 -7.26
C ILE A 158 0.67 8.01 -7.35
N ILE A 159 1.15 6.82 -7.07
CA ILE A 159 0.35 5.61 -6.95
C ILE A 159 0.68 4.98 -5.60
N PRO A 160 -0.30 4.75 -4.70
CA PRO A 160 -0.10 4.06 -3.43
C PRO A 160 0.18 2.55 -3.59
N ARG A 161 1.18 2.21 -4.38
CA ARG A 161 1.66 0.84 -4.55
C ARG A 161 2.56 0.46 -3.39
N VAL A 162 2.19 -0.59 -2.64
CA VAL A 162 2.77 -0.92 -1.34
C VAL A 162 2.71 0.34 -0.45
N ALA A 163 3.80 0.88 0.04
CA ALA A 163 3.80 2.12 0.84
C ALA A 163 3.82 3.40 -0.01
N GLY A 164 3.94 3.29 -1.33
CA GLY A 164 3.89 4.38 -2.28
C GLY A 164 4.89 4.28 -3.41
N LEU A 165 4.52 4.82 -4.56
CA LEU A 165 5.32 4.94 -5.76
C LEU A 165 5.20 6.37 -6.29
N LYS A 166 6.32 7.07 -6.43
CA LYS A 166 6.44 8.34 -7.15
C LYS A 166 6.99 8.05 -8.54
N MET A 167 6.30 8.47 -9.57
CA MET A 167 6.64 8.24 -10.95
C MET A 167 6.82 9.58 -11.68
N ASP A 168 8.05 9.99 -11.87
CA ASP A 168 8.38 11.13 -12.72
C ASP A 168 8.28 10.71 -14.20
N ASP A 169 7.86 11.63 -15.08
CA ASP A 169 7.50 11.34 -16.47
C ASP A 169 6.66 10.06 -16.59
N PRO A 170 5.42 10.05 -16.07
CA PRO A 170 4.62 8.83 -16.03
C PRO A 170 4.30 8.28 -17.42
N THR A 171 4.23 9.12 -18.44
CA THR A 171 4.00 8.70 -19.82
C THR A 171 5.15 7.87 -20.36
N GLY A 172 6.39 8.33 -20.17
CA GLY A 172 7.59 7.58 -20.56
C GLY A 172 7.82 6.36 -19.67
N THR A 173 7.68 6.53 -18.35
CA THR A 173 7.96 5.47 -17.37
C THR A 173 7.00 4.29 -17.47
N LEU A 174 5.71 4.51 -17.77
CA LEU A 174 4.76 3.43 -18.00
C LEU A 174 5.06 2.63 -19.27
N ALA A 175 5.50 3.31 -20.32
CA ALA A 175 5.81 2.66 -21.60
C ALA A 175 7.16 1.95 -21.61
N GLU A 176 8.15 2.50 -20.90
CA GLU A 176 9.51 1.97 -20.81
C GLU A 176 9.94 1.87 -19.35
N PRO A 177 9.42 0.91 -18.58
CA PRO A 177 9.73 0.81 -17.16
C PRO A 177 11.26 0.62 -16.97
N PRO A 178 11.91 1.45 -16.14
CA PRO A 178 13.37 1.53 -16.04
C PRO A 178 14.01 0.30 -15.37
N VAL A 179 13.23 -0.66 -14.92
CA VAL A 179 13.74 -1.86 -14.25
C VAL A 179 13.60 -3.08 -15.14
N ARG A 180 14.72 -3.49 -15.77
CA ARG A 180 14.86 -4.84 -16.31
C ARG A 180 15.00 -5.84 -15.15
N MET A 181 13.90 -6.28 -14.62
CA MET A 181 13.90 -7.45 -13.73
C MET A 181 14.08 -8.72 -14.55
N THR A 182 14.78 -9.72 -14.00
CA THR A 182 14.85 -11.02 -14.67
C THR A 182 13.46 -11.64 -14.72
N TRP A 183 13.09 -12.18 -15.89
CA TRP A 183 11.75 -12.63 -16.24
C TRP A 183 11.03 -13.48 -15.17
N LYS A 184 11.68 -14.46 -14.55
CA LYS A 184 11.08 -15.30 -13.49
C LYS A 184 10.64 -14.55 -12.23
N TRP A 185 11.35 -13.49 -11.87
CA TRP A 185 11.00 -12.68 -10.71
C TRP A 185 9.90 -11.67 -11.01
N GLN A 186 9.81 -11.19 -12.24
CA GLN A 186 8.70 -10.34 -12.68
C GLN A 186 7.38 -11.11 -12.58
N GLU A 187 7.32 -12.32 -13.13
CA GLU A 187 6.12 -13.16 -13.14
C GLU A 187 5.69 -13.54 -11.71
N TYR A 188 6.62 -13.96 -10.87
CA TYR A 188 6.36 -14.31 -9.48
C TYR A 188 5.86 -13.11 -8.66
N LEU A 189 6.47 -11.93 -8.84
CA LEU A 189 6.08 -10.70 -8.14
C LEU A 189 4.75 -10.14 -8.59
N HIS A 190 4.47 -10.26 -9.88
CA HIS A 190 3.27 -9.70 -10.47
C HIS A 190 2.04 -10.55 -10.19
N ASN A 191 2.17 -11.87 -10.26
CA ASN A 191 1.03 -12.77 -10.13
C ASN A 191 0.63 -13.04 -8.68
N TYR A 192 1.57 -12.96 -7.73
CA TYR A 192 1.33 -13.44 -6.37
C TYR A 192 1.46 -12.35 -5.28
N PHE A 193 2.39 -11.42 -5.39
CA PHE A 193 2.69 -10.51 -4.29
C PHE A 193 2.20 -9.08 -4.46
N LEU A 194 2.03 -8.58 -5.66
CA LEU A 194 1.81 -7.16 -5.86
C LEU A 194 0.46 -6.82 -6.46
N GLY A 195 -0.28 -7.81 -6.97
CA GLY A 195 -1.52 -7.54 -7.70
C GLY A 195 -1.35 -6.49 -8.82
N SER A 196 -0.10 -6.07 -9.05
CA SER A 196 0.27 -5.09 -10.07
C SER A 196 0.97 -5.80 -11.19
N GLN A 197 0.43 -5.70 -12.37
CA GLN A 197 1.15 -6.08 -13.58
C GLN A 197 2.13 -4.97 -13.96
N PRO A 198 3.33 -5.28 -14.54
CA PRO A 198 4.05 -4.26 -15.26
C PRO A 198 3.14 -3.70 -16.33
N ALA A 199 3.32 -2.44 -16.68
CA ALA A 199 2.58 -1.88 -17.80
C ALA A 199 2.81 -2.76 -19.02
N THR A 200 1.78 -3.48 -19.42
CA THR A 200 1.78 -4.32 -20.62
C THR A 200 0.97 -3.61 -21.69
N LYS A 201 1.48 -3.65 -22.92
CA LYS A 201 0.73 -3.14 -24.04
C LYS A 201 -0.43 -4.08 -24.30
N ASP A 202 -1.65 -3.60 -24.13
CA ASP A 202 -2.87 -4.35 -24.44
C ASP A 202 -3.19 -4.32 -25.96
N ASP A 203 -4.24 -5.03 -26.36
CA ASP A 203 -4.69 -5.10 -27.75
C ASP A 203 -5.17 -3.73 -28.31
N ARG A 204 -5.42 -2.76 -27.45
CA ARG A 204 -5.76 -1.36 -27.82
C ARG A 204 -4.51 -0.49 -28.01
N GLY A 205 -3.34 -1.00 -27.70
CA GLY A 205 -2.09 -0.27 -27.77
C GLY A 205 -1.76 0.53 -26.52
N LEU A 206 -2.51 0.37 -25.43
CA LEU A 206 -2.29 1.02 -24.13
C LEU A 206 -1.26 0.26 -23.30
N TYR A 207 -0.33 0.99 -22.71
CA TYR A 207 0.50 0.51 -21.60
C TYR A 207 -0.22 0.82 -20.29
N GLU A 208 -0.63 -0.19 -19.57
CA GLU A 208 -1.39 -0.05 -18.33
C GLU A 208 -0.68 -0.69 -17.14
N MET A 209 -0.60 0.05 -16.03
CA MET A 209 -0.28 -0.46 -14.70
C MET A 209 -1.56 -0.52 -13.88
N LYS A 210 -1.89 -1.70 -13.36
CA LYS A 210 -3.04 -1.93 -12.48
C LYS A 210 -2.57 -2.43 -11.12
N VAL A 211 -3.10 -1.87 -10.04
CA VAL A 211 -2.75 -2.24 -8.66
C VAL A 211 -4.03 -2.51 -7.87
N ASN A 212 -4.18 -3.74 -7.37
CA ASN A 212 -5.38 -4.16 -6.65
C ASN A 212 -5.39 -3.68 -5.20
N HIS A 213 -6.50 -3.17 -4.77
CA HIS A 213 -6.79 -2.82 -3.38
C HIS A 213 -7.86 -3.81 -2.84
N THR A 214 -7.52 -4.64 -1.93
CA THR A 214 -6.24 -5.00 -1.32
C THR A 214 -5.40 -5.90 -2.24
N GLY A 215 -4.11 -6.02 -1.97
CA GLY A 215 -3.22 -6.81 -2.82
C GLY A 215 -2.20 -5.94 -3.54
N GLY A 216 -1.42 -5.17 -2.78
CA GLY A 216 -0.34 -4.31 -3.29
C GLY A 216 -0.71 -2.84 -3.44
N CYS A 217 -1.97 -2.44 -3.46
CA CYS A 217 -2.40 -1.06 -3.28
C CYS A 217 -2.74 -0.81 -1.81
N SER A 218 -2.07 0.15 -1.19
CA SER A 218 -2.27 0.45 0.24
C SER A 218 -3.39 1.44 0.52
N MET A 219 -3.75 2.26 -0.45
CA MET A 219 -4.75 3.32 -0.36
C MET A 219 -5.41 3.51 -1.71
N LEU A 220 -6.69 3.86 -1.72
CA LEU A 220 -7.48 3.91 -2.96
C LEU A 220 -7.51 5.33 -3.58
N TRP A 221 -6.34 5.86 -3.92
CA TRP A 221 -6.22 7.16 -4.58
C TRP A 221 -5.03 7.23 -5.52
N MET A 222 -5.03 8.18 -6.43
CA MET A 222 -3.88 8.58 -7.24
C MET A 222 -3.83 10.10 -7.34
N ASP A 223 -2.64 10.64 -7.57
CA ASP A 223 -2.43 12.06 -7.77
C ASP A 223 -1.45 12.32 -8.91
N LEU A 224 -1.88 13.10 -9.88
CA LEU A 224 -1.04 13.61 -10.96
C LEU A 224 -0.77 15.09 -10.71
N TYR A 225 0.48 15.48 -10.45
CA TYR A 225 0.82 16.87 -10.17
C TYR A 225 2.03 17.35 -10.97
N SER A 226 2.17 18.66 -11.07
CA SER A 226 3.33 19.35 -11.62
C SER A 226 3.92 20.32 -10.60
N GLU A 227 5.18 20.12 -10.21
CA GLU A 227 5.89 21.04 -9.33
C GLU A 227 6.06 22.43 -9.98
N ALA A 228 6.25 22.48 -11.30
CA ALA A 228 6.40 23.72 -12.04
C ALA A 228 5.11 24.57 -12.06
N GLU A 229 3.95 23.92 -12.17
CA GLU A 229 2.64 24.56 -12.14
C GLU A 229 2.10 24.77 -10.72
N GLY A 230 2.65 24.06 -9.72
CA GLY A 230 2.17 24.08 -8.36
C GLY A 230 0.76 23.58 -8.18
N THR A 231 0.29 22.66 -9.04
CA THR A 231 -1.07 22.12 -9.02
C THR A 231 -1.12 20.63 -9.30
N GLY A 232 -2.21 19.96 -8.89
CA GLY A 232 -2.44 18.54 -9.12
C GLY A 232 -3.90 18.19 -9.37
N ILE A 233 -4.10 16.96 -9.84
CA ILE A 233 -5.39 16.31 -10.04
C ILE A 233 -5.41 15.03 -9.22
N TYR A 234 -6.29 15.01 -8.24
CA TYR A 234 -6.54 13.88 -7.36
C TYR A 234 -7.73 13.06 -7.83
N ILE A 235 -7.62 11.72 -7.76
CA ILE A 235 -8.71 10.79 -8.01
C ILE A 235 -8.78 9.73 -6.92
N THR A 236 -10.00 9.44 -6.44
CA THR A 236 -10.26 8.39 -5.44
C THR A 236 -11.65 7.79 -5.60
N CYS A 237 -11.88 6.65 -4.92
CA CYS A 237 -13.20 6.11 -4.64
C CYS A 237 -13.38 5.99 -3.12
N ARG A 238 -14.45 6.59 -2.59
CA ARG A 238 -14.81 6.56 -1.17
C ARG A 238 -15.60 5.29 -0.84
N ASP A 239 -14.91 4.15 -0.88
CA ASP A 239 -15.52 2.86 -0.57
C ASP A 239 -15.72 2.67 0.94
N ARG A 240 -16.95 2.37 1.35
CA ARG A 240 -17.33 2.11 2.76
C ARG A 240 -17.62 0.65 3.05
N ASP A 241 -17.71 -0.18 2.02
CA ASP A 241 -18.14 -1.58 2.10
C ASP A 241 -16.95 -2.56 1.97
N LEU A 242 -15.73 -2.05 1.83
CA LEU A 242 -14.50 -2.83 1.65
C LEU A 242 -14.54 -3.74 0.40
N ARG A 243 -15.27 -3.35 -0.64
CA ARG A 243 -15.33 -4.12 -1.88
C ARG A 243 -13.98 -4.12 -2.57
N GLN A 244 -13.66 -5.22 -3.21
CA GLN A 244 -12.48 -5.29 -4.07
C GLN A 244 -12.50 -4.14 -5.10
N LYS A 245 -11.37 -3.45 -5.22
CA LYS A 245 -11.11 -2.37 -6.18
C LYS A 245 -9.72 -2.54 -6.79
N ALA A 246 -9.45 -1.79 -7.84
CA ALA A 246 -8.11 -1.52 -8.28
C ALA A 246 -7.99 -0.08 -8.77
N ILE A 247 -6.78 0.44 -8.76
CA ILE A 247 -6.44 1.68 -9.44
C ILE A 247 -5.59 1.35 -10.66
N SER A 248 -5.73 2.13 -11.71
CA SER A 248 -4.95 1.93 -12.92
C SER A 248 -4.49 3.25 -13.52
N ALA A 249 -3.25 3.22 -14.03
CA ALA A 249 -2.68 4.30 -14.82
C ALA A 249 -2.26 3.75 -16.18
N CYS A 250 -2.55 4.47 -17.26
CA CYS A 250 -2.23 4.03 -18.61
C CYS A 250 -1.72 5.16 -19.49
N THR A 251 -1.06 4.79 -20.59
CA THR A 251 -0.56 5.71 -21.61
C THR A 251 -0.53 5.04 -22.99
N LEU A 252 -0.60 5.83 -24.05
CA LEU A 252 -0.36 5.37 -25.43
C LEU A 252 1.14 5.25 -25.78
N GLY A 253 2.01 5.62 -24.84
CA GLY A 253 3.46 5.54 -25.02
C GLY A 253 4.17 6.90 -24.95
N PRO A 254 5.52 6.90 -24.99
CA PRO A 254 6.33 8.06 -24.63
C PRO A 254 6.20 9.27 -25.59
N TYR A 255 5.64 9.05 -26.76
CA TYR A 255 5.44 10.11 -27.77
C TYR A 255 4.01 10.64 -27.83
N ASN A 256 3.11 10.10 -27.00
CA ASN A 256 1.72 10.54 -26.92
C ASN A 256 1.49 11.24 -25.59
N PRO A 257 1.03 12.49 -25.61
CA PRO A 257 0.88 13.25 -24.39
C PRO A 257 -0.23 12.71 -23.48
N GLY A 258 0.04 12.80 -22.18
CA GLY A 258 -0.94 12.57 -21.15
C GLY A 258 -1.01 11.14 -20.62
N VAL A 259 -1.62 11.05 -19.44
CA VAL A 259 -1.82 9.83 -18.66
C VAL A 259 -3.31 9.56 -18.54
N GLY A 260 -3.70 8.30 -18.62
CA GLY A 260 -5.01 7.83 -18.24
C GLY A 260 -5.03 7.38 -16.79
N LEU A 261 -6.04 7.80 -16.02
CA LEU A 261 -6.28 7.35 -14.64
C LEU A 261 -7.65 6.69 -14.56
N GLY A 262 -7.73 5.54 -13.87
CA GLY A 262 -8.97 4.80 -13.74
C GLY A 262 -9.12 4.09 -12.41
N ILE A 263 -10.37 3.86 -12.00
CA ILE A 263 -10.72 3.07 -10.83
C ILE A 263 -11.51 1.86 -11.30
N ASP A 264 -11.01 0.67 -11.02
CA ASP A 264 -11.67 -0.58 -11.35
C ASP A 264 -12.60 -0.98 -10.21
N HIS A 265 -13.86 -1.21 -10.55
CA HIS A 265 -14.87 -1.80 -9.69
C HIS A 265 -15.12 -3.24 -10.13
N PHE A 266 -15.46 -4.10 -9.20
CA PHE A 266 -15.78 -5.51 -9.47
C PHE A 266 -17.23 -5.78 -9.04
N PRO A 267 -18.24 -5.43 -9.89
CA PRO A 267 -19.65 -5.66 -9.58
C PRO A 267 -19.97 -7.14 -9.41
N CYS A 268 -19.31 -8.02 -10.16
CA CYS A 268 -19.63 -9.44 -10.25
C CYS A 268 -21.14 -9.68 -10.49
N LEU A 269 -21.73 -8.83 -11.33
CA LEU A 269 -23.18 -8.70 -11.54
C LEU A 269 -23.62 -9.57 -12.70
N THR A 270 -24.38 -10.63 -12.41
CA THR A 270 -24.97 -11.52 -13.43
C THR A 270 -26.28 -11.01 -13.97
N GLU A 271 -27.11 -10.35 -13.15
CA GLU A 271 -28.41 -9.77 -13.53
C GLU A 271 -28.80 -8.68 -12.54
N GLY A 272 -29.58 -7.69 -13.00
CA GLY A 272 -30.17 -6.63 -12.17
C GLY A 272 -29.32 -5.40 -12.03
N ALA A 273 -29.53 -4.63 -10.96
CA ALA A 273 -28.97 -3.31 -10.75
C ALA A 273 -27.75 -3.35 -9.83
N TRP A 274 -26.78 -2.47 -10.14
CA TRP A 274 -25.61 -2.19 -9.32
C TRP A 274 -25.27 -0.70 -9.35
N GLU A 275 -24.73 -0.18 -8.24
CA GLU A 275 -24.29 1.22 -8.15
C GLU A 275 -22.87 1.28 -7.58
N SER A 276 -22.04 2.17 -8.16
CA SER A 276 -20.70 2.44 -7.65
C SER A 276 -20.75 3.21 -6.34
N GLN A 277 -19.71 3.11 -5.55
CA GLN A 277 -19.43 4.07 -4.49
C GLN A 277 -19.08 5.44 -5.12
N GLU A 278 -19.09 6.49 -4.29
CA GLU A 278 -18.69 7.83 -4.72
C GLU A 278 -17.24 7.85 -5.21
N CYS A 279 -17.04 8.21 -6.47
CA CYS A 279 -15.72 8.54 -7.00
C CYS A 279 -15.54 10.06 -6.97
N VAL A 280 -14.36 10.52 -6.60
CA VAL A 280 -14.04 11.95 -6.51
C VAL A 280 -12.87 12.26 -7.43
N LEU A 281 -13.05 13.30 -8.24
CA LEU A 281 -11.99 13.95 -8.99
C LEU A 281 -11.88 15.40 -8.49
N ALA A 282 -10.67 15.82 -8.10
CA ALA A 282 -10.47 17.15 -7.52
C ALA A 282 -9.23 17.83 -8.09
N PHE A 283 -9.28 19.17 -8.13
CA PHE A 283 -8.11 20.00 -8.29
C PHE A 283 -7.52 20.39 -6.94
N HIS A 284 -6.20 20.54 -6.89
CA HIS A 284 -5.53 21.11 -5.72
C HIS A 284 -4.34 21.99 -6.11
N GLU A 285 -3.88 22.78 -5.17
CA GLU A 285 -2.61 23.49 -5.21
C GLU A 285 -1.55 22.69 -4.46
N GLY A 286 -0.28 22.85 -4.83
CA GLY A 286 0.84 22.14 -4.24
C GLY A 286 1.11 20.78 -4.88
N ASP A 287 1.49 19.85 -4.04
CA ASP A 287 1.90 18.49 -4.44
C ASP A 287 1.03 17.41 -3.75
N TRP A 288 1.47 16.17 -3.84
CA TRP A 288 0.78 14.98 -3.32
C TRP A 288 0.40 15.03 -1.83
N HIS A 289 0.99 15.91 -1.03
CA HIS A 289 0.61 16.04 0.39
C HIS A 289 -0.84 16.44 0.55
N TRP A 290 -1.34 17.34 -0.34
CA TRP A 290 -2.76 17.68 -0.36
C TRP A 290 -3.65 16.44 -0.58
N ALA A 291 -3.29 15.61 -1.55
CA ALA A 291 -4.03 14.38 -1.87
C ALA A 291 -4.03 13.38 -0.70
N ALA A 292 -2.90 13.26 -0.01
CA ALA A 292 -2.74 12.42 1.17
C ALA A 292 -3.62 12.91 2.34
N ASP A 293 -3.64 14.22 2.61
CA ASP A 293 -4.47 14.84 3.63
C ASP A 293 -5.97 14.68 3.33
N GLU A 294 -6.37 14.90 2.09
CA GLU A 294 -7.75 14.71 1.63
C GLU A 294 -8.19 13.26 1.80
N TYR A 295 -7.34 12.31 1.41
CA TYR A 295 -7.64 10.89 1.58
C TYR A 295 -7.76 10.50 3.05
N ARG A 296 -6.84 11.00 3.91
CA ARG A 296 -6.89 10.76 5.35
C ARG A 296 -8.22 11.22 5.96
N VAL A 297 -8.67 12.44 5.65
CA VAL A 297 -9.94 12.98 6.13
C VAL A 297 -11.10 12.08 5.69
N ALA A 298 -11.16 11.70 4.42
CA ALA A 298 -12.21 10.82 3.90
C ALA A 298 -12.19 9.43 4.56
N ARG A 299 -10.99 8.90 4.88
CA ARG A 299 -10.86 7.59 5.56
C ARG A 299 -11.29 7.63 7.02
N GLN A 300 -11.11 8.74 7.72
CA GLN A 300 -11.58 8.92 9.10
C GLN A 300 -13.11 8.96 9.21
N GLU A 301 -13.81 9.35 8.16
CA GLU A 301 -15.27 9.35 8.08
C GLU A 301 -15.88 7.96 7.81
N ASN A 302 -15.05 6.96 7.53
CA ASN A 302 -15.49 5.59 7.27
C ASN A 302 -15.94 4.89 8.57
N PRO A 303 -16.88 3.90 8.48
CA PRO A 303 -17.27 3.07 9.61
C PRO A 303 -16.10 2.32 10.27
N ASN A 304 -15.04 2.04 9.50
CA ASN A 304 -13.82 1.41 9.96
C ASN A 304 -12.61 2.33 9.67
N PRO A 305 -12.43 3.41 10.46
CA PRO A 305 -11.33 4.34 10.27
C PRO A 305 -9.99 3.66 10.58
N VAL A 306 -8.93 4.14 9.94
CA VAL A 306 -7.57 3.82 10.37
C VAL A 306 -7.33 4.54 11.68
N CYS A 307 -7.36 3.79 12.78
CA CYS A 307 -7.20 4.32 14.13
C CYS A 307 -5.74 4.37 14.56
N ASP A 308 -5.49 5.09 15.65
CA ASP A 308 -4.24 4.98 16.40
C ASP A 308 -3.98 3.52 16.76
N ASN A 309 -2.70 3.14 16.82
CA ASN A 309 -2.26 1.78 17.14
C ASN A 309 -2.55 1.40 18.59
N GLU A 310 -3.78 1.48 19.01
CA GLU A 310 -4.25 0.91 20.26
C GLU A 310 -5.02 -0.39 19.99
N PRO A 311 -4.66 -1.43 20.67
CA PRO A 311 -3.83 -1.57 21.88
C PRO A 311 -2.42 -2.16 21.59
N VAL A 312 -1.48 -1.37 21.11
CA VAL A 312 -0.10 -1.83 20.95
C VAL A 312 0.65 -1.70 22.28
N PRO A 313 1.22 -2.79 22.83
CA PRO A 313 1.93 -2.74 24.10
C PRO A 313 3.13 -1.78 24.10
N GLU A 314 3.40 -1.15 25.23
CA GLU A 314 4.49 -0.19 25.39
C GLU A 314 5.87 -0.77 25.05
N TRP A 315 6.12 -2.06 25.33
CA TRP A 315 7.37 -2.69 24.96
C TRP A 315 7.59 -2.67 23.45
N PHE A 316 6.52 -2.88 22.66
CA PHE A 316 6.59 -2.87 21.20
C PHE A 316 6.84 -1.45 20.68
N LYS A 317 6.10 -0.45 21.20
CA LYS A 317 6.27 0.97 20.85
C LYS A 317 7.68 1.48 21.16
N LYS A 318 8.35 0.93 22.17
CA LYS A 318 9.72 1.29 22.56
C LYS A 318 10.81 0.41 21.94
N SER A 319 10.45 -0.62 21.21
CA SER A 319 11.42 -1.48 20.53
C SER A 319 11.87 -0.86 19.20
N PRO A 320 13.18 -0.86 18.90
CA PRO A 320 13.69 -0.34 17.63
C PRO A 320 13.42 -1.28 16.45
N GLY A 321 13.16 -2.58 16.71
CA GLY A 321 12.98 -3.59 15.67
C GLY A 321 13.09 -5.02 16.17
N LEU A 322 13.16 -5.95 15.21
CA LEU A 322 13.30 -7.38 15.43
C LEU A 322 14.40 -8.01 14.57
N VAL A 323 14.84 -9.20 14.99
CA VAL A 323 15.68 -10.09 14.19
C VAL A 323 14.87 -11.30 13.78
N ALA A 324 14.86 -11.60 12.49
CA ALA A 324 14.06 -12.67 11.90
C ALA A 324 14.93 -13.87 11.47
N HIS A 325 14.58 -15.03 11.99
CA HIS A 325 15.15 -16.33 11.66
C HIS A 325 14.14 -17.14 10.84
N TYR A 326 14.36 -17.24 9.52
CA TYR A 326 13.53 -18.01 8.61
C TYR A 326 14.08 -19.40 8.31
N ASP A 327 15.08 -19.81 9.07
CA ASP A 327 15.93 -20.98 8.84
C ASP A 327 15.90 -22.01 9.98
N PHE A 328 14.83 -22.04 10.78
CA PHE A 328 14.69 -23.14 11.76
C PHE A 328 14.57 -24.47 11.01
N MET A 329 13.58 -24.60 10.18
CA MET A 329 13.44 -25.72 9.25
C MET A 329 12.99 -25.18 7.89
N TYR A 330 13.73 -25.49 6.84
CA TYR A 330 13.35 -25.14 5.48
C TYR A 330 12.31 -26.09 4.90
N GLN A 331 11.66 -25.66 3.82
CA GLN A 331 10.72 -26.46 3.04
C GLN A 331 11.30 -27.85 2.74
N GLY A 332 10.52 -28.90 3.10
CA GLY A 332 10.91 -30.28 2.96
C GLY A 332 11.82 -30.82 4.08
N GLY A 333 11.81 -30.19 5.26
CA GLY A 333 12.34 -30.78 6.49
C GLY A 333 13.84 -30.60 6.74
N LYS A 334 14.53 -29.71 6.02
CA LYS A 334 15.95 -29.43 6.34
C LYS A 334 16.04 -28.56 7.60
N VAL A 335 16.38 -29.16 8.73
CA VAL A 335 16.64 -28.47 10.00
C VAL A 335 17.99 -27.74 9.97
N VAL A 336 18.01 -26.48 10.39
CA VAL A 336 19.21 -25.66 10.60
C VAL A 336 19.34 -25.28 12.07
N HIS A 337 18.24 -24.85 12.70
CA HIS A 337 18.18 -24.52 14.12
C HIS A 337 17.15 -25.39 14.84
N THR A 338 17.39 -25.63 16.10
CA THR A 338 16.50 -26.33 17.03
C THR A 338 16.00 -25.36 18.11
N PHE A 339 15.03 -25.76 18.91
CA PHE A 339 14.55 -24.91 20.02
C PHE A 339 15.64 -24.62 21.08
N LYS A 340 16.66 -25.48 21.19
CA LYS A 340 17.82 -25.25 22.09
C LYS A 340 18.73 -24.11 21.62
N ASP A 341 18.68 -23.75 20.34
CA ASP A 341 19.52 -22.69 19.80
C ASP A 341 18.91 -21.27 20.05
N ILE A 342 17.62 -21.20 20.37
CA ILE A 342 16.88 -19.93 20.57
C ILE A 342 17.58 -18.98 21.55
N PRO A 343 18.06 -19.41 22.76
CA PRO A 343 18.73 -18.48 23.66
C PRO A 343 20.04 -17.90 23.08
N ALA A 344 20.81 -18.68 22.33
CA ALA A 344 22.04 -18.21 21.70
C ALA A 344 21.74 -17.20 20.55
N LEU A 345 20.69 -17.44 19.76
CA LEU A 345 20.23 -16.51 18.73
C LEU A 345 19.74 -15.20 19.34
N TYR A 346 19.06 -15.27 20.48
CA TYR A 346 18.63 -14.08 21.23
C TYR A 346 19.81 -13.26 21.75
N GLU A 347 20.82 -13.89 22.38
CA GLU A 347 21.99 -13.17 22.84
C GLU A 347 22.76 -12.48 21.69
N LYS A 348 22.81 -13.11 20.52
CA LYS A 348 23.38 -12.51 19.32
C LYS A 348 22.57 -11.26 18.88
N ALA A 349 21.25 -11.36 18.81
CA ALA A 349 20.37 -10.22 18.48
C ALA A 349 20.50 -9.09 19.51
N LYS A 350 20.54 -9.41 20.79
CA LYS A 350 20.71 -8.48 21.92
C LYS A 350 22.04 -7.72 21.84
N SER A 351 23.12 -8.37 21.39
CA SER A 351 24.41 -7.72 21.17
C SER A 351 24.35 -6.62 20.08
N GLN A 352 23.39 -6.69 19.19
CA GLN A 352 23.11 -5.70 18.15
C GLN A 352 22.06 -4.65 18.58
N GLY A 353 21.50 -4.77 19.78
CA GLY A 353 20.49 -3.86 20.34
C GLY A 353 19.05 -4.30 20.13
N TYR A 354 18.80 -5.52 19.64
CA TYR A 354 17.45 -6.05 19.46
C TYR A 354 17.07 -6.98 20.61
N LYS A 355 15.83 -6.87 21.06
CA LYS A 355 15.22 -7.74 22.07
C LYS A 355 13.97 -8.47 21.58
N HIS A 356 13.71 -8.45 20.29
CA HIS A 356 12.56 -9.11 19.68
C HIS A 356 13.04 -10.05 18.57
N LEU A 357 12.72 -11.34 18.69
CA LEU A 357 13.01 -12.37 17.69
C LEU A 357 11.74 -12.74 16.93
N LEU A 358 11.86 -12.92 15.62
CA LEU A 358 10.83 -13.59 14.81
C LEU A 358 11.37 -14.92 14.33
N ILE A 359 10.58 -15.98 14.55
CA ILE A 359 10.92 -17.36 14.20
C ILE A 359 9.94 -17.88 13.15
N ALA A 360 10.46 -18.36 12.01
CA ALA A 360 9.72 -19.04 10.98
C ALA A 360 10.29 -20.44 10.72
N GLY A 361 9.45 -21.36 10.22
CA GLY A 361 9.82 -22.76 10.06
C GLY A 361 9.89 -23.52 11.39
N TRP A 362 9.18 -23.04 12.40
CA TRP A 362 9.05 -23.64 13.73
C TRP A 362 8.03 -24.78 13.79
N ASN A 363 7.14 -24.86 12.81
CA ASN A 363 6.04 -25.81 12.70
C ASN A 363 6.43 -27.04 11.88
N ASP A 364 5.60 -28.08 11.91
CA ASP A 364 5.79 -29.30 11.13
C ASP A 364 6.02 -29.01 9.64
N HIS A 365 6.96 -29.75 9.05
CA HIS A 365 7.42 -29.65 7.65
C HIS A 365 8.16 -28.34 7.28
N GLY A 366 8.22 -27.35 8.19
CA GLY A 366 9.05 -26.17 8.03
C GLY A 366 8.41 -25.01 7.25
N PHE A 367 9.25 -24.03 6.95
CA PHE A 367 8.87 -22.80 6.30
C PHE A 367 8.44 -23.01 4.85
N ASP A 368 7.32 -22.39 4.43
CA ASP A 368 6.71 -22.52 3.10
C ASP A 368 6.31 -23.96 2.75
N ASP A 369 5.91 -24.77 3.73
CA ASP A 369 5.51 -26.17 3.49
C ASP A 369 4.29 -26.60 4.32
N GLY A 370 4.39 -26.70 5.63
CA GLY A 370 3.43 -27.33 6.50
C GLY A 370 2.15 -26.56 6.82
N PHE A 371 1.81 -25.52 6.06
CA PHE A 371 0.64 -24.69 6.38
C PHE A 371 -0.70 -25.44 6.13
N PRO A 372 -1.70 -25.23 7.01
CA PRO A 372 -1.72 -24.51 8.27
C PRO A 372 -1.59 -25.42 9.50
N LEU A 373 -0.56 -26.24 9.59
CA LEU A 373 -0.29 -27.13 10.73
C LEU A 373 0.53 -26.35 11.79
N TYR A 374 -0.14 -25.57 12.64
CA TYR A 374 0.49 -24.66 13.60
C TYR A 374 0.68 -25.34 14.97
N ARG A 375 1.54 -26.37 14.98
CA ARG A 375 2.08 -27.00 16.19
C ARG A 375 3.60 -27.04 16.10
N PRO A 376 4.34 -26.87 17.23
CA PRO A 376 5.79 -26.96 17.23
C PRO A 376 6.27 -28.31 16.71
N SER A 377 7.22 -28.29 15.76
CA SER A 377 7.75 -29.53 15.18
C SER A 377 8.61 -30.31 16.18
N THR A 378 8.31 -31.59 16.31
CA THR A 378 9.11 -32.49 17.14
C THR A 378 10.52 -32.76 16.59
N GLU A 379 10.77 -32.44 15.32
CA GLU A 379 12.11 -32.50 14.72
C GLU A 379 13.03 -31.38 15.24
N LEU A 380 12.45 -30.27 15.74
CA LEU A 380 13.19 -29.14 16.30
C LEU A 380 13.42 -29.25 17.81
N GLY A 381 12.74 -30.16 18.48
CA GLY A 381 12.80 -30.35 19.92
C GLY A 381 11.43 -30.61 20.55
N THR A 382 11.39 -30.65 21.86
CA THR A 382 10.14 -30.80 22.61
C THR A 382 9.47 -29.44 22.83
N GLU A 383 8.15 -29.48 23.04
CA GLU A 383 7.38 -28.27 23.38
C GLU A 383 7.89 -27.65 24.70
N GLU A 384 8.34 -28.45 25.66
CA GLU A 384 8.89 -27.97 26.92
C GLU A 384 10.23 -27.24 26.73
N GLU A 385 11.08 -27.72 25.82
CA GLU A 385 12.32 -27.02 25.46
C GLU A 385 12.01 -25.65 24.83
N LEU A 386 10.99 -25.58 23.94
CA LEU A 386 10.55 -24.34 23.35
C LEU A 386 10.02 -23.37 24.40
N LYS A 387 9.11 -23.81 25.28
CA LYS A 387 8.55 -23.00 26.38
C LYS A 387 9.62 -22.44 27.28
N THR A 388 10.60 -23.30 27.64
CA THR A 388 11.74 -22.90 28.49
C THR A 388 12.57 -21.81 27.81
N ALA A 389 12.92 -22.00 26.53
CA ALA A 389 13.70 -21.01 25.78
C ALA A 389 12.98 -19.65 25.67
N ILE A 390 11.66 -19.66 25.44
CA ILE A 390 10.85 -18.44 25.40
C ILE A 390 10.78 -17.77 26.78
N ALA A 391 10.59 -18.55 27.85
CA ALA A 391 10.53 -18.04 29.22
C ALA A 391 11.86 -17.38 29.65
N ASP A 392 13.00 -17.94 29.26
CA ASP A 392 14.33 -17.38 29.52
C ASP A 392 14.51 -16.01 28.82
N ILE A 393 14.08 -15.90 27.56
CA ILE A 393 14.11 -14.63 26.82
C ILE A 393 13.23 -13.58 27.51
N LYS A 394 12.02 -13.96 27.90
CA LYS A 394 11.07 -13.05 28.59
C LYS A 394 11.61 -12.60 29.94
N ALA A 395 12.28 -13.45 30.67
CA ALA A 395 12.93 -13.11 31.95
C ALA A 395 14.02 -12.05 31.80
N ASP A 396 14.68 -11.97 30.63
CA ASP A 396 15.63 -10.89 30.27
C ASP A 396 14.97 -9.65 29.67
N GLY A 397 13.64 -9.62 29.57
CA GLY A 397 12.88 -8.52 28.94
C GLY A 397 12.93 -8.54 27.41
N GLY A 398 13.16 -9.72 26.84
CA GLY A 398 13.03 -9.97 25.40
C GLY A 398 11.65 -10.50 25.01
N HIS A 399 11.40 -10.61 23.71
CA HIS A 399 10.11 -11.00 23.16
C HIS A 399 10.28 -11.94 21.96
N VAL A 400 9.29 -12.80 21.73
CA VAL A 400 9.30 -13.78 20.63
C VAL A 400 8.04 -13.64 19.78
N CYS A 401 8.25 -13.56 18.47
CA CYS A 401 7.24 -13.52 17.42
C CYS A 401 7.27 -14.81 16.61
N PHE A 402 6.10 -15.38 16.31
CA PHE A 402 6.04 -16.50 15.37
C PHE A 402 5.43 -16.07 14.04
N TYR A 403 6.05 -16.60 12.98
CA TYR A 403 5.52 -16.49 11.62
C TYR A 403 4.32 -17.43 11.43
N VAL A 404 3.22 -16.91 10.91
CA VAL A 404 2.00 -17.66 10.57
C VAL A 404 1.53 -17.20 9.20
N ASN A 405 1.21 -18.12 8.29
CA ASN A 405 0.54 -17.80 7.05
C ASN A 405 -0.97 -17.97 7.22
N SER A 406 -1.75 -16.90 7.02
CA SER A 406 -3.18 -16.90 7.31
C SER A 406 -4.05 -17.53 6.22
N ARG A 407 -3.51 -17.81 5.03
CA ARG A 407 -4.32 -18.10 3.83
C ARG A 407 -3.92 -19.36 3.02
N LEU A 408 -2.79 -19.95 3.31
CA LEU A 408 -2.29 -21.08 2.53
C LEU A 408 -2.58 -22.42 3.19
N CYS A 409 -3.01 -23.42 2.39
CA CYS A 409 -3.25 -24.79 2.81
C CYS A 409 -2.54 -25.75 1.86
N ASN A 410 -1.49 -26.45 2.33
CA ASN A 410 -0.77 -27.42 1.55
C ASN A 410 -1.67 -28.60 1.19
N VAL A 411 -1.95 -28.79 -0.10
CA VAL A 411 -2.86 -29.85 -0.59
C VAL A 411 -2.22 -31.24 -0.61
N GLY A 412 -0.90 -31.33 -0.46
CA GLY A 412 -0.16 -32.57 -0.46
C GLY A 412 -0.26 -33.37 0.84
N TYR A 413 -0.74 -32.77 1.95
CA TYR A 413 -0.81 -33.42 3.24
C TYR A 413 -2.20 -33.99 3.53
N PRO A 414 -2.31 -35.30 3.86
CA PRO A 414 -3.59 -35.95 4.18
C PRO A 414 -4.33 -35.28 5.34
N GLN A 415 -3.59 -34.69 6.31
CA GLN A 415 -4.15 -33.95 7.45
C GLN A 415 -4.94 -32.70 7.02
N ASN A 416 -4.64 -32.15 5.85
CA ASN A 416 -5.29 -30.96 5.31
C ASN A 416 -6.50 -31.29 4.41
N LYS A 417 -6.78 -32.57 4.14
CA LYS A 417 -7.82 -32.97 3.18
C LYS A 417 -9.19 -32.36 3.50
N GLU A 418 -9.67 -32.53 4.72
CA GLU A 418 -10.97 -32.00 5.14
C GLU A 418 -11.02 -30.47 5.03
N ARG A 419 -9.95 -29.78 5.43
CA ARG A 419 -9.83 -28.32 5.33
C ARG A 419 -9.80 -27.85 3.88
N THR A 420 -9.07 -28.56 3.02
CA THR A 420 -9.03 -28.30 1.57
C THR A 420 -10.41 -28.41 0.95
N GLU A 421 -11.18 -29.43 1.35
CA GLU A 421 -12.53 -29.69 0.83
C GLU A 421 -13.58 -28.71 1.34
N LYS A 422 -13.44 -28.19 2.58
CA LYS A 422 -14.50 -27.41 3.25
C LYS A 422 -14.20 -25.92 3.39
N SER A 423 -12.93 -25.52 3.44
CA SER A 423 -12.56 -24.15 3.82
C SER A 423 -11.77 -23.41 2.76
N CYS A 424 -11.35 -24.06 1.67
CA CYS A 424 -10.63 -23.39 0.60
C CYS A 424 -11.55 -22.69 -0.40
N ALA A 425 -11.07 -21.60 -0.97
CA ALA A 425 -11.75 -20.89 -2.02
C ALA A 425 -11.72 -21.70 -3.34
N MET A 426 -12.82 -21.67 -4.07
CA MET A 426 -12.95 -22.29 -5.37
C MET A 426 -13.17 -21.25 -6.47
N ASN A 427 -12.66 -21.54 -7.65
CA ASN A 427 -12.97 -20.85 -8.88
C ASN A 427 -14.39 -21.18 -9.34
N ARG A 428 -14.91 -20.45 -10.35
CA ARG A 428 -16.26 -20.69 -10.91
C ARG A 428 -16.45 -22.08 -11.51
N ASP A 429 -15.39 -22.66 -12.06
CA ASP A 429 -15.39 -24.00 -12.66
C ASP A 429 -15.35 -25.13 -11.62
N GLY A 430 -15.36 -24.79 -10.33
CA GLY A 430 -15.28 -25.73 -9.22
C GLY A 430 -13.86 -26.19 -8.88
N SER A 431 -12.84 -25.70 -9.57
CA SER A 431 -11.44 -25.97 -9.23
C SER A 431 -11.00 -25.17 -8.00
N LEU A 432 -10.05 -25.72 -7.23
CA LEU A 432 -9.42 -24.98 -6.13
C LEU A 432 -8.59 -23.81 -6.66
N LYS A 433 -8.56 -22.72 -5.88
CA LYS A 433 -7.61 -21.64 -6.12
C LYS A 433 -6.23 -22.07 -5.64
N ILE A 434 -5.38 -22.54 -6.55
CA ILE A 434 -4.04 -23.05 -6.24
C ILE A 434 -2.97 -22.02 -6.52
N GLU A 435 -2.00 -21.93 -5.59
CA GLU A 435 -0.78 -21.15 -5.71
C GLU A 435 0.43 -22.03 -5.41
N ASN A 436 1.55 -21.80 -6.09
CA ASN A 436 2.76 -22.61 -5.96
C ASN A 436 3.89 -21.80 -5.34
N TYR A 437 4.43 -22.26 -4.21
CA TYR A 437 5.44 -21.53 -3.45
C TYR A 437 6.67 -22.35 -3.07
N GLY A 438 7.71 -21.57 -2.74
CA GLY A 438 8.93 -22.06 -2.15
C GLY A 438 9.90 -22.71 -3.12
N ALA A 439 11.03 -23.16 -2.56
CA ALA A 439 12.15 -23.70 -3.36
C ALA A 439 11.83 -25.03 -4.04
N LYS A 440 10.90 -25.80 -3.48
CA LYS A 440 10.48 -27.11 -4.00
C LYS A 440 9.17 -27.04 -4.80
N GLY A 441 8.53 -25.86 -4.88
CA GLY A 441 7.32 -25.67 -5.64
C GLY A 441 6.12 -26.46 -5.07
N VAL A 442 5.78 -26.19 -3.82
CA VAL A 442 4.63 -26.81 -3.15
C VAL A 442 3.33 -26.15 -3.59
N ASP A 443 2.31 -26.95 -3.86
CA ASP A 443 0.97 -26.47 -4.20
C ASP A 443 0.14 -26.19 -2.95
N PHE A 444 -0.35 -24.95 -2.84
CA PHE A 444 -1.22 -24.51 -1.77
C PHE A 444 -2.59 -24.10 -2.33
N ALA A 445 -3.66 -24.58 -1.71
CA ALA A 445 -4.99 -24.03 -1.90
C ALA A 445 -5.15 -22.77 -1.05
N THR A 446 -5.87 -21.79 -1.56
CA THR A 446 -6.16 -20.54 -0.82
C THR A 446 -7.34 -20.77 0.13
N LEU A 447 -7.12 -20.59 1.43
CA LEU A 447 -8.18 -20.64 2.43
C LEU A 447 -9.11 -19.42 2.31
N CYS A 448 -10.40 -19.64 2.40
CA CYS A 448 -11.41 -18.57 2.29
C CYS A 448 -11.53 -17.79 3.60
N MET A 449 -11.14 -16.52 3.60
CA MET A 449 -11.19 -15.70 4.81
C MET A 449 -12.60 -15.42 5.30
N SER A 450 -13.61 -15.51 4.42
CA SER A 450 -15.02 -15.36 4.82
C SER A 450 -15.61 -16.61 5.46
N GLU A 451 -14.92 -17.76 5.37
CA GLU A 451 -15.38 -19.00 5.99
C GLU A 451 -15.14 -18.99 7.51
N PRO A 452 -16.22 -18.99 8.34
CA PRO A 452 -16.07 -18.85 9.79
C PRO A 452 -15.30 -19.99 10.46
N SER A 453 -15.42 -21.23 9.93
CA SER A 453 -14.74 -22.39 10.52
C SER A 453 -13.22 -22.27 10.41
N TRP A 454 -12.72 -21.72 9.30
CA TRP A 454 -11.30 -21.44 9.13
C TRP A 454 -10.81 -20.33 10.07
N ARG A 455 -11.52 -19.19 10.13
CA ARG A 455 -11.12 -18.11 11.05
C ARG A 455 -11.07 -18.60 12.49
N LYS A 456 -12.10 -19.34 12.93
CA LYS A 456 -12.13 -19.94 14.28
C LYS A 456 -10.89 -20.80 14.54
N GLN A 457 -10.52 -21.68 13.61
CA GLN A 457 -9.35 -22.55 13.74
C GLN A 457 -8.07 -21.73 13.87
N LEU A 458 -7.89 -20.71 13.03
CA LEU A 458 -6.70 -19.86 13.06
C LEU A 458 -6.59 -19.08 14.38
N VAL A 459 -7.72 -18.56 14.88
CA VAL A 459 -7.79 -17.89 16.19
C VAL A 459 -7.42 -18.84 17.33
N GLU A 460 -7.94 -20.08 17.30
CA GLU A 460 -7.60 -21.13 18.28
C GLU A 460 -6.11 -21.48 18.24
N ASP A 461 -5.53 -21.62 17.04
CA ASP A 461 -4.10 -21.92 16.87
C ASP A 461 -3.22 -20.78 17.40
N ILE A 462 -3.52 -19.53 17.05
CA ILE A 462 -2.78 -18.36 17.55
C ILE A 462 -2.96 -18.21 19.07
N THR A 463 -4.16 -18.46 19.59
CA THR A 463 -4.43 -18.43 21.03
C THR A 463 -3.59 -19.46 21.77
N TYR A 464 -3.46 -20.67 21.23
CA TYR A 464 -2.57 -21.72 21.79
C TYR A 464 -1.11 -21.26 21.78
N LEU A 465 -0.62 -20.68 20.68
CA LEU A 465 0.75 -20.19 20.61
C LEU A 465 1.04 -19.09 21.65
N VAL A 466 0.10 -18.19 21.88
CA VAL A 466 0.24 -17.11 22.85
C VAL A 466 0.11 -17.61 24.28
N LYS A 467 -0.93 -18.40 24.60
CA LYS A 467 -1.27 -18.78 25.99
C LYS A 467 -0.51 -20.01 26.48
N GLU A 468 -0.29 -20.99 25.61
CA GLU A 468 0.33 -22.26 26.01
C GLU A 468 1.82 -22.30 25.67
N ILE A 469 2.25 -21.86 24.49
CA ILE A 469 3.65 -21.79 24.11
C ILE A 469 4.34 -20.56 24.70
N GLY A 470 3.60 -19.45 24.84
CA GLY A 470 4.06 -18.25 25.52
C GLY A 470 4.72 -17.20 24.61
N ILE A 471 4.47 -17.22 23.30
CA ILE A 471 4.96 -16.18 22.40
C ILE A 471 4.31 -14.83 22.74
N ASP A 472 4.98 -13.73 22.37
CA ASP A 472 4.50 -12.36 22.64
C ASP A 472 3.77 -11.75 21.48
N SER A 473 4.11 -12.09 20.24
CA SER A 473 3.54 -11.48 19.03
C SER A 473 3.43 -12.48 17.88
N VAL A 474 2.61 -12.16 16.88
CA VAL A 474 2.43 -12.96 15.67
C VAL A 474 2.65 -12.11 14.44
N TYR A 475 3.28 -12.69 13.41
CA TYR A 475 3.37 -12.11 12.08
C TYR A 475 2.50 -12.91 11.11
N LEU A 476 1.51 -12.24 10.52
CA LEU A 476 0.59 -12.80 9.54
C LEU A 476 1.10 -12.50 8.12
N ASP A 477 1.66 -13.53 7.50
CA ASP A 477 2.20 -13.42 6.15
C ASP A 477 1.11 -13.27 5.09
N GLN A 478 1.41 -12.52 4.03
CA GLN A 478 0.59 -12.29 2.83
C GLN A 478 -0.74 -11.55 3.05
N LEU A 479 -1.06 -11.08 4.24
CA LEU A 479 -2.39 -10.53 4.56
C LEU A 479 -2.78 -9.36 3.63
N ALA A 480 -1.93 -8.34 3.47
CA ALA A 480 -2.20 -7.19 2.61
C ALA A 480 -1.48 -7.22 1.26
N MET A 481 -0.62 -8.22 1.02
CA MET A 481 0.10 -8.38 -0.25
C MET A 481 -0.62 -9.28 -1.24
N ALA A 482 -1.40 -10.25 -0.74
CA ALA A 482 -2.19 -11.11 -1.61
C ALA A 482 -3.43 -10.39 -2.13
N THR A 483 -3.71 -10.56 -3.41
CA THR A 483 -4.94 -10.03 -4.03
C THR A 483 -6.17 -10.71 -3.44
N SER A 484 -7.23 -9.93 -3.22
CA SER A 484 -8.54 -10.45 -2.81
C SER A 484 -9.01 -11.56 -3.75
N VAL A 485 -9.58 -12.61 -3.18
CA VAL A 485 -10.05 -13.78 -3.90
C VAL A 485 -11.57 -13.87 -3.83
N LEU A 486 -12.22 -13.95 -4.99
CA LEU A 486 -13.64 -14.32 -5.08
C LEU A 486 -13.76 -15.82 -4.83
N CYS A 487 -14.68 -16.20 -3.97
CA CYS A 487 -14.94 -17.60 -3.64
C CYS A 487 -16.26 -18.07 -4.26
N TYR A 488 -16.24 -19.20 -4.98
CA TYR A 488 -17.43 -19.84 -5.56
C TYR A 488 -17.64 -21.26 -5.00
N HIS A 489 -17.13 -21.53 -3.80
CA HIS A 489 -17.33 -22.82 -3.15
C HIS A 489 -18.82 -23.10 -2.92
N PRO A 490 -19.35 -24.29 -3.29
CA PRO A 490 -20.80 -24.58 -3.24
C PRO A 490 -21.39 -24.57 -1.82
N GLU A 491 -20.58 -24.76 -0.78
CA GLU A 491 -21.02 -24.65 0.62
C GLU A 491 -20.92 -23.23 1.20
N HIS A 492 -20.18 -22.32 0.53
CA HIS A 492 -19.99 -20.92 0.95
C HIS A 492 -21.04 -19.99 0.34
N LYS A 493 -22.30 -20.40 0.35
CA LYS A 493 -23.40 -19.72 -0.36
C LYS A 493 -23.64 -18.29 0.07
N GLU A 494 -23.34 -17.97 1.34
CA GLU A 494 -23.61 -16.65 1.92
C GLU A 494 -22.70 -15.54 1.33
N HIS A 495 -21.56 -15.92 0.77
CA HIS A 495 -20.60 -14.96 0.21
C HIS A 495 -20.04 -15.38 -1.16
N ALA A 496 -20.73 -16.29 -1.86
CA ALA A 496 -20.31 -16.75 -3.18
C ALA A 496 -20.30 -15.60 -4.18
N GLY A 497 -19.11 -15.30 -4.72
CA GLY A 497 -18.91 -14.20 -5.69
C GLY A 497 -19.03 -12.79 -5.11
N ASP A 498 -19.11 -12.63 -3.78
CA ASP A 498 -19.17 -11.32 -3.14
C ASP A 498 -17.78 -10.63 -3.16
N PRO A 499 -17.62 -9.47 -3.81
CA PRO A 499 -16.35 -8.75 -3.90
C PRO A 499 -15.89 -8.12 -2.58
N ALA A 500 -16.74 -8.03 -1.56
CA ALA A 500 -16.39 -7.52 -0.24
C ALA A 500 -15.94 -8.63 0.72
N ALA A 501 -16.33 -9.87 0.45
CA ALA A 501 -16.21 -10.98 1.38
C ALA A 501 -14.78 -11.22 1.89
N TRP A 502 -13.79 -11.17 1.02
CA TRP A 502 -12.39 -11.37 1.39
C TRP A 502 -11.90 -10.36 2.41
N ASN A 503 -12.08 -9.07 2.12
CA ASN A 503 -11.62 -7.98 2.98
C ASN A 503 -12.37 -7.97 4.32
N GLN A 504 -13.70 -8.15 4.29
CA GLN A 504 -14.51 -8.27 5.51
C GLN A 504 -14.16 -9.52 6.32
N GLY A 505 -13.74 -10.60 5.67
CA GLY A 505 -13.26 -11.81 6.33
C GLY A 505 -11.98 -11.56 7.14
N TYR A 506 -11.02 -10.83 6.57
CA TYR A 506 -9.81 -10.43 7.29
C TYR A 506 -10.07 -9.43 8.42
N GLU A 507 -10.97 -8.49 8.22
CA GLU A 507 -11.40 -7.57 9.27
C GLU A 507 -11.95 -8.33 10.48
N LYS A 508 -12.87 -9.28 10.23
CA LYS A 508 -13.41 -10.15 11.26
C LYS A 508 -12.33 -10.98 11.94
N LEU A 509 -11.37 -11.52 11.19
CA LEU A 509 -10.23 -12.26 11.76
C LEU A 509 -9.42 -11.39 12.74
N LEU A 510 -9.11 -10.15 12.34
CA LEU A 510 -8.37 -9.23 13.22
C LEU A 510 -9.16 -8.87 14.49
N ASP A 511 -10.48 -8.68 14.38
CA ASP A 511 -11.35 -8.46 15.54
C ASP A 511 -11.40 -9.67 16.46
N GLU A 512 -11.57 -10.87 15.91
CA GLU A 512 -11.59 -12.13 16.63
C GLU A 512 -10.26 -12.40 17.36
N LEU A 513 -9.12 -12.10 16.71
CA LEU A 513 -7.77 -12.21 17.32
C LEU A 513 -7.58 -11.19 18.46
N ARG A 514 -7.97 -9.93 18.27
CA ARG A 514 -7.91 -8.92 19.33
C ARG A 514 -8.74 -9.29 20.54
N ALA A 515 -9.89 -9.89 20.33
CA ALA A 515 -10.75 -10.37 21.43
C ALA A 515 -10.12 -11.57 22.16
N ALA A 516 -9.47 -12.49 21.45
CA ALA A 516 -8.91 -13.71 22.03
C ALA A 516 -7.54 -13.49 22.71
N VAL A 517 -6.70 -12.63 22.15
CA VAL A 517 -5.31 -12.35 22.57
C VAL A 517 -5.00 -10.84 22.53
N PRO A 518 -5.67 -10.01 23.34
CA PRO A 518 -5.62 -8.54 23.24
C PRO A 518 -4.22 -7.94 23.47
N GLU A 519 -3.34 -8.64 24.18
CA GLU A 519 -1.99 -8.17 24.48
C GLU A 519 -0.95 -8.60 23.43
N CYS A 520 -1.35 -9.39 22.43
CA CYS A 520 -0.46 -9.92 21.40
C CYS A 520 -0.38 -8.94 20.21
N PRO A 521 0.75 -8.23 20.00
CA PRO A 521 0.95 -7.43 18.80
C PRO A 521 0.84 -8.28 17.54
N ILE A 522 0.04 -7.81 16.59
CA ILE A 522 -0.09 -8.44 15.28
C ILE A 522 0.73 -7.61 14.28
N LEU A 523 1.68 -8.26 13.63
CA LEU A 523 2.40 -7.72 12.48
C LEU A 523 1.87 -8.42 11.24
N TYR A 524 1.89 -7.77 10.06
CA TYR A 524 1.51 -8.45 8.84
C TYR A 524 2.28 -7.97 7.60
N GLU A 525 2.27 -8.81 6.56
CA GLU A 525 2.91 -8.48 5.28
C GLU A 525 2.07 -7.54 4.44
N GLY A 526 2.74 -6.52 3.89
CA GLY A 526 2.15 -5.43 3.16
C GLY A 526 1.73 -4.28 4.06
N CYS A 527 1.21 -3.23 3.47
CA CYS A 527 0.51 -2.16 4.17
C CYS A 527 -0.80 -1.86 3.43
N CYS A 528 -1.85 -1.64 4.18
CA CYS A 528 -3.14 -1.30 3.62
C CYS A 528 -4.00 -0.62 4.67
N ASP A 529 -4.68 0.44 4.29
CA ASP A 529 -5.60 1.18 5.15
C ASP A 529 -6.82 0.38 5.58
N VAL A 530 -7.21 -0.66 4.82
CA VAL A 530 -8.30 -1.58 5.19
C VAL A 530 -7.98 -2.33 6.49
N PHE A 531 -6.71 -2.75 6.66
CA PHE A 531 -6.28 -3.57 7.80
C PHE A 531 -5.44 -2.79 8.82
N GLY A 532 -5.35 -1.46 8.68
CA GLY A 532 -4.52 -0.62 9.54
C GLY A 532 -4.98 -0.52 10.99
N SER A 533 -6.28 -0.73 11.25
CA SER A 533 -6.83 -0.66 12.59
C SER A 533 -6.46 -1.88 13.44
N GLY A 534 -5.90 -1.65 14.62
CA GLY A 534 -5.63 -2.69 15.61
C GLY A 534 -4.47 -3.65 15.28
N VAL A 535 -3.55 -3.24 14.42
CA VAL A 535 -2.30 -3.95 14.15
C VAL A 535 -1.09 -3.17 14.66
N ALA A 536 -0.04 -3.89 15.06
CA ALA A 536 1.14 -3.27 15.66
C ALA A 536 2.11 -2.70 14.63
N ALA A 537 2.36 -3.42 13.53
CA ALA A 537 3.23 -2.97 12.46
C ALA A 537 2.90 -3.62 11.11
N GLN A 538 3.21 -2.91 10.04
CA GLN A 538 2.95 -3.27 8.66
C GLN A 538 4.26 -3.39 7.89
N LEU A 539 4.53 -4.55 7.30
CA LEU A 539 5.78 -4.81 6.57
C LEU A 539 5.69 -4.28 5.14
N ILE A 540 6.38 -3.19 4.89
CA ILE A 540 6.36 -2.49 3.60
C ILE A 540 7.41 -3.02 2.63
N SER A 541 7.84 -4.06 2.48
CA SER A 541 8.85 -4.65 1.52
C SER A 541 9.31 -3.75 0.35
N THR A 542 9.08 -2.44 0.43
CA THR A 542 9.38 -1.46 -0.64
C THR A 542 10.85 -1.28 -0.86
N ILE A 543 11.60 -1.31 0.24
CA ILE A 543 13.03 -1.04 0.23
C ILE A 543 13.80 -2.26 -0.29
N ARG A 544 13.29 -3.45 -0.07
CA ARG A 544 13.90 -4.71 -0.54
C ARG A 544 14.11 -4.72 -2.05
N ARG A 545 13.28 -3.97 -2.76
CA ARG A 545 13.34 -3.81 -4.22
C ARG A 545 13.10 -2.36 -4.49
N PRO A 546 14.16 -1.56 -4.62
CA PRO A 546 14.00 -0.21 -5.10
C PRO A 546 13.42 -0.29 -6.52
N ALA A 547 12.10 -0.44 -6.61
CA ALA A 547 11.42 0.06 -7.78
C ALA A 547 11.84 1.51 -7.88
N VAL A 548 12.31 1.93 -9.03
CA VAL A 548 12.55 3.34 -9.28
C VAL A 548 11.28 4.08 -8.84
N GLY A 549 11.43 5.02 -7.90
CA GLY A 549 10.31 5.78 -7.38
C GLY A 549 9.60 5.23 -6.13
N ALA A 550 10.05 4.10 -5.52
CA ALA A 550 9.48 3.64 -4.26
C ALA A 550 9.60 4.73 -3.17
N MET A 551 8.46 5.13 -2.59
CA MET A 551 8.36 6.28 -1.69
C MET A 551 7.44 5.97 -0.50
N ALA A 552 7.99 5.37 0.54
CA ALA A 552 7.26 4.98 1.74
C ALA A 552 6.67 6.17 2.53
N GLU A 553 7.17 7.35 2.27
CA GLU A 553 6.65 8.62 2.81
C GLU A 553 5.17 8.80 2.53
N ILE A 554 4.69 8.32 1.37
CA ILE A 554 3.30 8.50 0.95
C ILE A 554 2.35 7.86 1.98
N TYR A 555 2.56 6.59 2.32
CA TYR A 555 1.75 5.91 3.33
C TYR A 555 1.99 6.46 4.73
N LYS A 556 3.28 6.67 5.08
CA LYS A 556 3.66 7.16 6.41
C LYS A 556 3.17 8.58 6.70
N TYR A 557 3.07 9.44 5.69
CA TYR A 557 2.50 10.78 5.83
C TYR A 557 0.98 10.72 5.97
N THR A 558 0.33 9.91 5.14
CA THR A 558 -1.13 9.74 5.19
C THR A 558 -1.59 9.19 6.54
N PHE A 559 -0.88 8.19 7.08
CA PHE A 559 -1.17 7.55 8.37
C PHE A 559 0.04 7.56 9.29
N PRO A 560 0.40 8.73 9.87
CA PRO A 560 1.62 8.89 10.65
C PRO A 560 1.64 8.08 11.95
N GLU A 561 0.48 7.71 12.48
CA GLU A 561 0.31 6.83 13.65
C GLU A 561 0.72 5.38 13.37
N GLN A 562 0.66 4.93 12.12
CA GLN A 562 0.98 3.56 11.74
C GLN A 562 2.49 3.29 11.84
N ILE A 563 2.87 2.17 12.46
CA ILE A 563 4.26 1.71 12.52
C ILE A 563 4.54 0.87 11.28
N LEU A 564 5.46 1.37 10.45
CA LEU A 564 5.95 0.63 9.29
C LEU A 564 7.20 -0.16 9.69
N THR A 565 7.31 -1.38 9.18
CA THR A 565 8.53 -2.17 9.29
C THR A 565 9.08 -2.50 7.91
N ASP A 566 10.40 -2.59 7.79
CA ASP A 566 11.04 -2.85 6.51
C ASP A 566 12.23 -3.78 6.66
N MET A 567 12.46 -4.61 5.65
CA MET A 567 13.54 -5.59 5.60
C MET A 567 14.85 -4.89 5.24
N LEU A 568 15.72 -4.68 6.22
CA LEU A 568 16.96 -3.90 6.06
C LEU A 568 18.09 -4.66 5.35
N ASN A 569 18.06 -5.97 5.40
CA ASN A 569 19.03 -6.84 4.74
C ASN A 569 18.31 -7.97 3.98
N PRO A 570 18.77 -8.34 2.78
CA PRO A 570 18.10 -9.35 1.97
C PRO A 570 18.24 -10.74 2.56
N ARG A 571 17.17 -11.51 2.50
CA ARG A 571 17.08 -12.90 2.98
C ARG A 571 17.99 -13.87 2.20
N ARG A 572 18.28 -13.60 0.93
CA ARG A 572 19.13 -14.41 0.07
C ARG A 572 20.04 -13.52 -0.74
N TYR A 573 21.28 -13.43 -0.35
CA TYR A 573 22.31 -12.68 -1.06
C TYR A 573 22.58 -13.21 -2.48
N SER A 574 22.40 -14.52 -2.70
CA SER A 574 22.74 -15.18 -3.97
C SER A 574 21.86 -14.79 -5.16
N ALA A 575 20.56 -14.53 -4.94
CA ALA A 575 19.63 -14.16 -6.01
C ALA A 575 19.64 -12.66 -6.34
N MET A 576 20.22 -11.82 -5.47
CA MET A 576 20.16 -10.36 -5.55
C MET A 576 21.55 -9.71 -5.65
N ARG A 577 22.60 -10.50 -5.90
CA ARG A 577 24.02 -10.07 -5.86
C ARG A 577 24.39 -8.88 -6.72
N ALA A 578 23.71 -8.69 -7.85
CA ALA A 578 24.05 -7.60 -8.77
C ALA A 578 23.52 -6.22 -8.30
N GLU A 579 22.53 -6.19 -7.41
CA GLU A 579 21.81 -4.97 -7.03
C GLU A 579 22.06 -4.49 -5.61
N HIS A 580 22.46 -5.37 -4.69
CA HIS A 580 22.74 -5.04 -3.29
C HIS A 580 24.25 -4.85 -3.05
N THR A 581 24.75 -3.71 -3.42
CA THR A 581 26.06 -3.24 -2.94
C THR A 581 25.94 -2.79 -1.48
N ALA A 582 27.03 -2.78 -0.73
CA ALA A 582 27.09 -2.20 0.63
C ALA A 582 26.48 -0.77 0.69
N ARG A 583 26.63 -0.02 -0.39
CA ARG A 583 26.05 1.32 -0.57
C ARG A 583 24.52 1.30 -0.56
N LYS A 584 23.87 0.38 -1.28
CA LYS A 584 22.42 0.25 -1.29
C LYS A 584 21.90 -0.19 0.10
N SER A 585 22.53 -1.16 0.73
CA SER A 585 22.17 -1.61 2.07
C SER A 585 22.26 -0.49 3.11
N THR A 586 23.28 0.37 3.02
CA THR A 586 23.43 1.54 3.88
C THR A 586 22.31 2.55 3.61
N TRP A 587 22.00 2.81 2.35
CA TRP A 587 20.91 3.72 1.97
C TRP A 587 19.55 3.21 2.53
N LEU A 588 19.27 1.91 2.41
CA LEU A 588 18.06 1.29 2.94
C LEU A 588 17.93 1.47 4.46
N LEU A 589 19.02 1.20 5.18
CA LEU A 589 19.08 1.36 6.63
C LEU A 589 18.80 2.82 7.03
N TYR A 590 19.41 3.77 6.34
CA TYR A 590 19.28 5.18 6.65
C TYR A 590 17.93 5.75 6.23
N LYS A 591 17.37 5.28 5.11
CA LYS A 591 16.00 5.60 4.71
C LYS A 591 14.99 5.09 5.77
N SER A 592 15.11 3.84 6.20
CA SER A 592 14.27 3.29 7.27
C SER A 592 14.42 4.04 8.59
N PHE A 593 15.64 4.47 8.92
CA PHE A 593 15.88 5.29 10.11
C PHE A 593 15.14 6.62 10.06
N VAL A 594 15.29 7.40 8.95
CA VAL A 594 14.66 8.72 8.86
C VAL A 594 13.14 8.67 8.71
N ILE A 595 12.57 7.58 8.18
CA ILE A 595 11.12 7.32 8.14
C ILE A 595 10.59 6.87 9.52
N GLY A 596 11.48 6.50 10.45
CA GLY A 596 11.10 6.04 11.78
C GLY A 596 10.54 4.63 11.81
N SER A 597 10.96 3.78 10.87
CA SER A 597 10.51 2.40 10.78
C SER A 597 10.90 1.56 11.99
N TYR A 598 10.13 0.50 12.22
CA TYR A 598 10.49 -0.63 13.07
C TYR A 598 11.44 -1.53 12.24
N PHE A 599 12.66 -1.72 12.69
CA PHE A 599 13.68 -2.41 11.91
C PHE A 599 13.42 -3.91 11.84
N TRP A 600 13.50 -4.47 10.63
CA TRP A 600 13.41 -5.91 10.40
C TRP A 600 14.72 -6.41 9.79
N CYS A 601 15.48 -7.13 10.58
CA CYS A 601 16.76 -7.68 10.16
C CYS A 601 16.70 -9.20 10.07
N TYR A 602 17.29 -9.79 9.04
CA TYR A 602 17.49 -11.21 8.96
C TYR A 602 18.83 -11.60 9.58
N ASP A 603 18.86 -12.68 10.34
CA ASP A 603 20.08 -13.38 10.73
C ASP A 603 19.90 -14.86 10.34
N LEU A 604 20.51 -15.24 9.23
CA LEU A 604 20.43 -16.58 8.65
C LEU A 604 21.81 -17.21 8.60
N GLU A 605 21.93 -18.47 9.01
CA GLU A 605 23.23 -19.13 9.09
C GLU A 605 23.89 -19.29 7.73
N GLU A 606 23.14 -19.69 6.70
CA GLU A 606 23.65 -19.84 5.33
C GLU A 606 24.08 -18.52 4.68
N ASP A 607 23.49 -17.41 5.08
CA ASP A 607 23.76 -16.08 4.53
C ASP A 607 24.58 -15.20 5.46
N ASN A 608 24.71 -15.54 6.72
CA ASN A 608 25.45 -14.88 7.79
C ASN A 608 25.53 -13.34 7.64
N THR A 609 24.36 -12.74 7.54
CA THR A 609 24.18 -11.36 7.09
C THR A 609 24.74 -10.31 8.02
N PHE A 610 24.89 -10.61 9.32
CA PHE A 610 25.53 -9.71 10.28
C PHE A 610 27.06 -9.80 10.28
N SER A 611 27.64 -10.92 9.90
CA SER A 611 29.09 -11.13 10.07
C SER A 611 29.91 -11.00 8.79
N ARG A 612 29.27 -10.87 7.62
CA ARG A 612 29.98 -10.75 6.33
C ARG A 612 30.70 -9.43 6.12
N ASP A 613 30.17 -8.34 6.67
CA ASP A 613 30.78 -7.01 6.59
C ASP A 613 30.70 -6.32 7.96
N ARG A 614 31.81 -6.31 8.69
CA ARG A 614 31.92 -5.68 10.00
C ARG A 614 31.55 -4.19 9.98
N SER A 615 31.75 -3.51 8.88
CA SER A 615 31.40 -2.09 8.76
C SER A 615 29.87 -1.90 8.71
N GLN A 616 29.14 -2.79 8.06
CA GLN A 616 27.69 -2.79 8.02
C GLN A 616 27.09 -3.21 9.37
N GLU A 617 27.69 -4.20 10.02
CA GLU A 617 27.31 -4.61 11.36
C GLU A 617 27.43 -3.46 12.36
N GLU A 618 28.55 -2.74 12.35
CA GLU A 618 28.74 -1.58 13.21
C GLU A 618 27.78 -0.44 12.91
N ARG A 619 27.51 -0.14 11.62
CA ARG A 619 26.51 0.84 11.21
C ARG A 619 25.13 0.47 11.73
N MET A 620 24.73 -0.79 11.56
CA MET A 620 23.46 -1.31 12.06
C MET A 620 23.34 -1.07 13.55
N ARG A 621 24.32 -1.52 14.33
CA ARG A 621 24.35 -1.37 15.79
C ARG A 621 24.26 0.10 16.23
N LYS A 622 25.00 1.01 15.58
CA LYS A 622 24.93 2.47 15.85
C LYS A 622 23.57 3.05 15.49
N THR A 623 23.01 2.65 14.37
CA THR A 623 21.67 3.10 13.92
C THR A 623 20.59 2.65 14.88
N VAL A 624 20.63 1.38 15.32
CA VAL A 624 19.70 0.81 16.31
C VAL A 624 19.82 1.54 17.64
N ALA A 625 21.02 1.80 18.11
CA ALA A 625 21.25 2.53 19.37
C ALA A 625 20.72 3.97 19.31
N LEU A 626 20.92 4.68 18.18
CA LEU A 626 20.37 6.03 17.98
C LEU A 626 18.84 5.98 17.86
N ARG A 627 18.27 4.97 17.19
CA ARG A 627 16.81 4.78 17.13
C ARG A 627 16.22 4.50 18.50
N GLN A 628 16.86 3.69 19.33
CA GLN A 628 16.44 3.45 20.70
C GLN A 628 16.47 4.74 21.53
N ALA A 629 17.53 5.53 21.43
CA ALA A 629 17.62 6.84 22.11
C ALA A 629 16.56 7.84 21.63
N TRP A 630 16.15 7.75 20.37
CA TRP A 630 15.01 8.52 19.82
C TRP A 630 13.71 8.09 20.51
N LEU A 631 13.40 6.78 20.50
CA LEU A 631 12.15 6.24 21.06
C LEU A 631 12.03 6.53 22.56
N ASP A 632 13.13 6.36 23.31
CA ASP A 632 13.16 6.60 24.76
C ASP A 632 12.91 8.07 25.13
N ARG A 633 13.29 9.03 24.26
CA ARG A 633 13.22 10.45 24.57
C ARG A 633 11.97 11.14 24.00
N TRP A 634 11.54 10.77 22.80
CA TRP A 634 10.54 11.51 22.05
C TRP A 634 9.40 10.62 21.50
N GLY A 635 9.45 9.31 21.75
CA GLY A 635 8.50 8.36 21.18
C GLY A 635 8.58 8.31 19.65
N HIS A 636 7.51 7.91 18.99
CA HIS A 636 7.48 7.84 17.52
C HIS A 636 7.40 9.25 16.89
N GLY A 637 6.68 10.17 17.51
CA GLY A 637 6.31 11.45 16.91
C GLY A 637 5.31 11.29 15.75
N ILE A 638 4.81 12.40 15.24
CA ILE A 638 3.91 12.46 14.09
C ILE A 638 4.73 12.83 12.87
N PHE A 639 4.83 11.94 11.90
CA PHE A 639 5.59 12.16 10.67
C PHE A 639 5.01 13.31 9.84
N ARG A 640 5.88 14.24 9.39
CA ARG A 640 5.53 15.42 8.60
C ARG A 640 6.38 15.58 7.33
N ASP A 641 7.03 14.52 6.89
CA ASP A 641 7.97 14.54 5.77
C ASP A 641 8.96 15.70 5.84
N ARG A 642 8.88 16.67 4.94
CA ARG A 642 9.72 17.87 4.88
C ARG A 642 8.93 19.17 5.06
N GLU A 643 7.73 19.09 5.60
CA GLU A 643 6.90 20.26 5.88
C GLU A 643 7.68 21.31 6.71
N ASP A 644 7.67 22.57 6.29
CA ASP A 644 8.44 23.68 6.89
C ASP A 644 9.98 23.53 6.85
N LEU A 645 10.53 22.53 6.18
CA LEU A 645 11.97 22.38 5.99
C LEU A 645 12.41 22.90 4.62
N LEU A 646 13.38 23.83 4.65
CA LEU A 646 14.15 24.21 3.47
C LEU A 646 15.46 23.40 3.52
N VAL A 647 15.49 22.27 2.86
CA VAL A 647 16.61 21.34 2.85
C VAL A 647 16.67 20.63 1.51
N ALA A 648 17.88 20.44 1.01
CA ALA A 648 18.14 19.54 -0.10
C ALA A 648 18.40 18.11 0.41
N GLY A 649 17.91 17.13 -0.34
CA GLY A 649 18.15 15.71 -0.09
C GLY A 649 16.99 14.96 0.56
N GLU A 650 16.91 13.69 0.19
CA GLU A 650 15.79 12.81 0.52
C GLU A 650 15.82 12.29 1.97
N LEU A 651 17.01 12.21 2.56
CA LEU A 651 17.24 11.60 3.87
C LEU A 651 17.19 12.61 5.03
N VAL A 652 16.27 13.57 4.97
CA VAL A 652 15.98 14.50 6.08
C VAL A 652 14.47 14.55 6.26
N LYS A 653 13.98 14.20 7.46
CA LYS A 653 12.56 14.10 7.77
C LYS A 653 12.22 14.80 9.09
N LYS A 654 11.03 15.41 9.13
CA LYS A 654 10.47 16.12 10.28
C LYS A 654 9.38 15.31 10.95
N TYR A 655 9.32 15.40 12.27
CA TYR A 655 8.27 14.85 13.12
C TYR A 655 7.79 15.91 14.11
N ASP A 656 6.48 15.98 14.32
CA ASP A 656 5.95 16.70 15.47
C ASP A 656 6.11 15.84 16.72
N ILE A 657 6.64 16.44 17.79
CA ILE A 657 6.77 15.85 19.13
C ILE A 657 6.06 16.74 20.15
N GLU A 658 5.83 16.24 21.36
CA GLU A 658 5.01 16.90 22.39
C GLU A 658 5.31 18.41 22.57
N ASN A 659 6.59 18.79 22.61
CA ASN A 659 7.01 20.17 22.89
C ASN A 659 7.78 20.84 21.74
N GLY A 660 7.63 20.37 20.51
CA GLY A 660 8.36 20.93 19.38
C GLY A 660 8.36 20.03 18.15
N VAL A 661 9.53 19.97 17.50
CA VAL A 661 9.75 19.11 16.34
C VAL A 661 11.04 18.32 16.48
N LEU A 662 11.06 17.11 15.94
CA LEU A 662 12.26 16.30 15.80
C LEU A 662 12.62 16.23 14.31
N ILE A 663 13.89 16.44 14.00
CA ILE A 663 14.42 16.31 12.62
C ILE A 663 15.41 15.16 12.62
N ALA A 664 15.12 14.13 11.83
CA ALA A 664 15.99 13.00 11.60
C ALA A 664 16.76 13.20 10.28
N CYS A 665 18.08 13.10 10.35
CA CYS A 665 18.96 13.34 9.24
C CYS A 665 19.88 12.14 9.00
N ALA A 666 20.10 11.77 7.74
CA ALA A 666 21.09 10.79 7.36
C ALA A 666 21.94 11.28 6.19
N GLU A 667 23.20 10.87 6.15
CA GLU A 667 24.11 11.05 5.03
C GLU A 667 24.64 9.69 4.60
N CYS A 668 24.18 9.23 3.45
CA CYS A 668 24.62 7.94 2.92
C CYS A 668 25.92 8.11 2.14
N PRO A 669 26.99 7.34 2.44
CA PRO A 669 28.22 7.35 1.67
C PRO A 669 27.95 7.14 0.17
N GLY A 670 28.47 8.08 -0.64
CA GLY A 670 28.26 8.07 -2.09
C GLY A 670 26.92 8.62 -2.60
N TYR A 671 26.08 9.16 -1.71
CA TYR A 671 24.93 10.00 -2.01
C TYR A 671 25.13 11.34 -1.26
N PRO A 672 25.96 12.26 -1.81
CA PRO A 672 26.32 13.48 -1.10
C PRO A 672 25.09 14.34 -0.82
N ARG A 673 25.08 14.99 0.34
CA ARG A 673 24.10 16.00 0.65
C ARG A 673 24.31 17.23 -0.22
N GLU A 674 23.24 17.81 -0.69
CA GLU A 674 23.26 19.11 -1.38
C GLU A 674 23.30 20.30 -0.41
N GLY A 675 23.99 20.17 0.70
CA GLY A 675 24.11 21.26 1.68
C GLY A 675 24.39 20.78 3.10
N ASN A 676 24.98 21.70 3.89
CA ASN A 676 25.39 21.42 5.27
C ASN A 676 24.40 21.95 6.32
N ASN A 677 23.27 22.52 5.90
CA ASN A 677 22.32 23.19 6.79
C ASN A 677 20.91 22.66 6.56
N VAL A 678 20.17 22.47 7.64
CA VAL A 678 18.72 22.34 7.66
C VAL A 678 18.16 23.67 8.13
N VAL A 679 17.21 24.25 7.40
CA VAL A 679 16.52 25.47 7.75
C VAL A 679 15.06 25.11 8.05
N LEU A 680 14.67 25.29 9.30
CA LEU A 680 13.29 25.05 9.77
C LEU A 680 12.55 26.40 9.86
N LYS A 681 11.40 26.51 9.20
CA LYS A 681 10.47 27.61 9.42
C LYS A 681 9.87 27.49 10.81
N TRP A 682 9.95 28.55 11.60
CA TRP A 682 9.57 28.53 13.00
C TRP A 682 8.93 29.87 13.43
N ASN A 683 7.67 29.79 13.75
CA ASN A 683 6.85 30.95 14.15
C ASN A 683 6.24 30.83 15.56
N ARG A 684 6.61 29.78 16.32
CA ARG A 684 6.04 29.49 17.65
C ARG A 684 6.67 30.33 18.75
N SER A 685 7.99 30.60 18.69
CA SER A 685 8.72 31.38 19.72
C SER A 685 9.92 32.14 19.14
N LYS A 686 10.47 33.10 19.89
CA LYS A 686 11.66 33.88 19.48
C LYS A 686 12.99 33.19 19.81
N LYS A 687 12.96 32.17 20.65
CA LYS A 687 14.12 31.38 21.06
C LYS A 687 13.76 29.90 21.12
N VAL A 688 14.71 29.07 20.78
CA VAL A 688 14.55 27.62 20.81
C VAL A 688 15.70 26.95 21.58
N LYS A 689 15.38 25.83 22.20
CA LYS A 689 16.33 24.86 22.71
C LYS A 689 16.50 23.78 21.64
N ILE A 690 17.75 23.47 21.32
CA ILE A 690 18.09 22.38 20.38
C ILE A 690 18.81 21.30 21.14
N THR A 691 18.31 20.08 21.08
CA THR A 691 18.95 18.89 21.60
C THR A 691 19.41 18.04 20.43
N MET A 692 20.71 17.80 20.30
CA MET A 692 21.30 17.00 19.23
C MET A 692 21.85 15.69 19.76
N LEU A 693 21.57 14.60 19.03
CA LEU A 693 22.20 13.29 19.16
C LEU A 693 22.80 12.85 17.82
N THR A 694 23.86 12.07 17.86
CA THR A 694 24.44 11.42 16.66
C THR A 694 24.68 9.95 16.90
N ALA A 695 24.89 9.18 15.83
CA ALA A 695 25.21 7.76 15.95
C ALA A 695 26.55 7.50 16.71
N GLU A 696 27.46 8.47 16.69
CA GLU A 696 28.76 8.42 17.39
C GLU A 696 28.66 8.95 18.83
N ASN A 697 27.64 9.75 19.15
CA ASN A 697 27.49 10.33 20.49
C ASN A 697 26.00 10.41 20.89
N LEU A 698 25.60 9.51 21.77
CA LEU A 698 24.24 9.45 22.34
C LEU A 698 24.07 10.37 23.57
N THR A 699 25.12 11.04 24.00
CA THR A 699 25.03 12.09 25.04
C THR A 699 24.45 13.36 24.42
N PRO A 700 23.33 13.90 24.94
CA PRO A 700 22.69 15.09 24.36
C PRO A 700 23.60 16.32 24.35
N VAL A 701 23.77 16.92 23.19
CA VAL A 701 24.38 18.22 23.04
C VAL A 701 23.28 19.30 22.97
N VAL A 702 23.20 20.14 24.00
CA VAL A 702 22.12 21.13 24.10
C VAL A 702 22.64 22.51 23.74
N LYS A 703 21.92 23.22 22.85
CA LYS A 703 22.20 24.63 22.47
C LYS A 703 20.92 25.46 22.54
N LYS A 704 21.08 26.75 22.81
CA LYS A 704 19.99 27.75 22.73
C LYS A 704 20.26 28.68 21.57
N LEU A 705 19.28 28.83 20.68
CA LEU A 705 19.36 29.68 19.50
C LEU A 705 18.24 30.72 19.51
N LYS A 706 18.54 31.88 18.88
CA LYS A 706 17.51 32.88 18.54
C LYS A 706 16.92 32.52 17.18
N VAL A 707 15.62 32.62 17.05
CA VAL A 707 14.92 32.55 15.77
C VAL A 707 15.22 33.86 15.03
N LYS A 708 15.67 33.76 13.78
CA LYS A 708 15.93 34.91 12.92
C LYS A 708 15.01 34.86 11.72
N ASP A 709 14.29 35.96 11.50
CA ASP A 709 13.38 36.09 10.33
C ASP A 709 12.39 34.95 10.17
N GLY A 710 11.94 34.36 11.28
CA GLY A 710 11.03 33.20 11.25
C GLY A 710 11.70 31.86 10.97
N PHE A 711 13.04 31.75 11.04
CA PHE A 711 13.78 30.53 10.75
C PHE A 711 14.76 30.15 11.85
N VAL A 712 14.91 28.84 12.04
CA VAL A 712 15.97 28.20 12.83
C VAL A 712 16.92 27.51 11.85
N ARG A 713 18.21 27.84 11.92
CA ARG A 713 19.25 27.22 11.08
C ARG A 713 20.05 26.23 11.92
N LEU A 714 20.07 24.98 11.48
CA LEU A 714 20.77 23.86 12.09
C LEU A 714 21.96 23.48 11.20
N ASN A 715 23.17 23.56 11.76
CA ASN A 715 24.34 23.04 11.07
C ASN A 715 24.41 21.52 11.27
N LEU A 716 24.41 20.80 10.18
CA LEU A 716 24.55 19.34 10.22
C LEU A 716 26.00 18.96 10.61
N PRO A 717 26.17 18.08 11.60
CA PRO A 717 27.50 17.58 11.95
C PRO A 717 28.07 16.72 10.81
N GLN A 718 29.40 16.55 10.82
CA GLN A 718 30.07 15.60 9.96
C GLN A 718 29.90 14.18 10.50
N THR A 719 28.72 13.62 10.37
CA THR A 719 28.32 12.29 10.84
C THR A 719 27.31 11.69 9.89
N GLU A 720 27.25 10.37 9.84
CA GLU A 720 26.30 9.66 8.95
C GLU A 720 24.83 9.81 9.43
N LEU A 721 24.59 9.91 10.77
CA LEU A 721 23.24 10.01 11.33
C LEU A 721 23.18 11.07 12.44
N ALA A 722 22.15 11.89 12.42
CA ALA A 722 21.87 12.88 13.46
C ALA A 722 20.37 13.05 13.72
N LEU A 723 20.06 13.41 14.96
CA LEU A 723 18.74 13.84 15.42
C LEU A 723 18.83 15.24 16.01
N PHE A 724 17.86 16.09 15.69
CA PHE A 724 17.71 17.42 16.28
C PHE A 724 16.30 17.57 16.82
N ALA A 725 16.15 17.64 18.13
CA ALA A 725 14.90 18.10 18.71
C ALA A 725 14.95 19.62 18.88
N VAL A 726 14.00 20.34 18.31
CA VAL A 726 13.83 21.80 18.39
C VAL A 726 12.60 22.10 19.22
N GLU A 727 12.79 22.63 20.40
CA GLU A 727 11.76 22.87 21.40
C GLU A 727 11.65 24.38 21.73
N GLU A 728 10.49 24.84 22.13
CA GLU A 728 10.28 26.22 22.59
C GLU A 728 11.10 26.51 23.86
N LEU A 729 11.55 27.80 24.02
CA LEU A 729 12.25 28.28 25.20
C LEU A 729 11.45 29.39 25.87
#